data_134675e3efcfea4d919b7ff152a59c11
#
_entry.id   134675e3efcfea4d919b7ff152a59c11
#
_cell.length_a   1.000
_cell.length_b   1.000
_cell.length_c   1.000
_cell.angle_alpha   90.00
_cell.angle_beta   90.00
_cell.angle_gamma   90.00
#
_symmetry.space_group_name_H-M   'P 1'
#
loop_
_entity.id
_entity.type
_entity.pdbx_description
1 polymer ?
#
loop_
_entity_poly.entity_id
_entity_poly.type
_entity_poly.pdbx_seq_one_letter_code
_entity_poly.pdbx_strand_id
1 'polypeptide(L)'
;MITRRWFHPLLNGVDAEKLLLEKGRDGYFLARPSMSNKGDFTLSVRRGTGVTHIKIQNNGEFLDLYGGEKFATLSELVQFYMDNQGQLREKNGNIIRLKTPLNCADPTTERWYHGQLTSREAERMMLENGKNGSFLVRESQRQPGDFVLSLRTRDRVTHVIIRRQDNKYDVGGGQQFDDLVSLIEHYRSYPMVETNGEVLRLIQPFNATRIQVQHFHTRVKQLQKENEGPIESMAYKQGFWEEFETLQMMENLQLFDRMEGSKPENIRKNRYKNIIPFDHTRVILHDIPSDAPPGADYINANYIRCDFVDINAEALDGSNENNSPHAKEKLSPTHTSVIITAEKPRELMKGYGNGTQKPSYELNVLRANPNYVNTTIPKSTKTKEIVENGDSGKVYDKIYIATQGCLSTTIYQFWSMIWQEDVRIIIMTTKEIERGKVKCERYWPELNKTEVIKKYTIHNESESSTQDYTLRRFSVTKKDEPNIKRTIYHFHFTAWPDHGVPSEPGRVLNILLDVNHRLQQIMTGAQPPSQAVVCVHCSAGIGRTGTFIVIDMILDQIRKEGFDCEIDIHRTVQMVRDQRSGMVQNEAQYKFIYMALLEYIETEKQREGLGPTISPDSPQYIFISLCNNTNIDVSASYRDTS
;
A
#
# COMPACT_ATOMS: atom_id res chain seq x y z
N MET A 1 -16.19 -21.78 0.95
CA MET A 1 -15.51 -20.48 1.22
C MET A 1 -16.50 -19.38 0.90
N ILE A 2 -16.80 -18.47 1.84
CA ILE A 2 -17.67 -17.32 1.55
C ILE A 2 -16.83 -16.36 0.74
N THR A 3 -17.18 -16.15 -0.53
CA THR A 3 -16.50 -15.18 -1.38
C THR A 3 -16.76 -13.78 -0.85
N ARG A 4 -15.72 -12.93 -0.77
CA ARG A 4 -15.80 -11.59 -0.19
C ARG A 4 -16.02 -10.49 -1.23
N ARG A 5 -16.65 -10.82 -2.37
CA ARG A 5 -16.93 -9.90 -3.48
C ARG A 5 -18.19 -9.07 -3.27
N TRP A 6 -18.49 -8.68 -2.06
CA TRP A 6 -19.69 -7.91 -1.71
C TRP A 6 -19.55 -6.40 -1.95
N PHE A 7 -18.39 -5.92 -2.38
CA PHE A 7 -18.19 -4.52 -2.73
C PHE A 7 -18.53 -4.29 -4.20
N HIS A 8 -19.37 -3.28 -4.46
CA HIS A 8 -19.85 -2.93 -5.80
C HIS A 8 -19.43 -1.49 -6.13
N PRO A 9 -18.32 -1.26 -6.82
CA PRO A 9 -17.69 0.06 -6.98
C PRO A 9 -18.50 1.05 -7.80
N LEU A 10 -19.30 0.57 -8.73
CA LEU A 10 -20.04 1.39 -9.69
C LEU A 10 -21.54 1.52 -9.36
N LEU A 11 -21.99 0.92 -8.27
CA LEU A 11 -23.41 0.81 -7.97
C LEU A 11 -23.92 2.04 -7.21
N ASN A 12 -24.97 2.69 -7.70
CA ASN A 12 -25.68 3.74 -6.96
C ASN A 12 -26.73 3.15 -5.99
N GLY A 13 -27.44 4.03 -5.27
CA GLY A 13 -28.43 3.59 -4.27
C GLY A 13 -29.62 2.87 -4.88
N VAL A 14 -30.17 3.39 -5.97
CA VAL A 14 -31.37 2.84 -6.64
C VAL A 14 -31.05 1.49 -7.26
N ASP A 15 -29.92 1.37 -7.95
CA ASP A 15 -29.51 0.11 -8.56
C ASP A 15 -29.15 -0.93 -7.49
N ALA A 16 -28.61 -0.52 -6.34
CA ALA A 16 -28.36 -1.40 -5.21
C ALA A 16 -29.65 -1.96 -4.61
N GLU A 17 -30.70 -1.13 -4.48
CA GLU A 17 -32.02 -1.60 -4.07
C GLU A 17 -32.60 -2.62 -5.07
N LYS A 18 -32.60 -2.26 -6.36
CA LYS A 18 -33.09 -3.13 -7.42
C LYS A 18 -32.35 -4.47 -7.41
N LEU A 19 -31.04 -4.46 -7.37
CA LEU A 19 -30.20 -5.65 -7.37
C LEU A 19 -30.47 -6.56 -6.17
N LEU A 20 -30.57 -5.98 -4.96
CA LEU A 20 -30.86 -6.71 -3.73
C LEU A 20 -32.29 -7.27 -3.70
N LEU A 21 -33.26 -6.55 -4.27
CA LEU A 21 -34.65 -7.03 -4.35
C LEU A 21 -34.83 -8.11 -5.40
N GLU A 22 -34.10 -8.06 -6.51
CA GLU A 22 -34.15 -9.08 -7.56
C GLU A 22 -33.40 -10.36 -7.19
N LYS A 23 -32.14 -10.24 -6.74
CA LYS A 23 -31.23 -11.39 -6.56
C LYS A 23 -31.01 -11.78 -5.10
N GLY A 24 -31.29 -10.90 -4.14
CA GLY A 24 -31.04 -11.16 -2.71
C GLY A 24 -32.22 -11.81 -2.00
N ARG A 25 -32.01 -12.20 -0.75
CA ARG A 25 -33.02 -12.64 0.23
C ARG A 25 -32.84 -11.80 1.52
N ASP A 26 -33.73 -11.96 2.51
CA ASP A 26 -33.61 -11.29 3.79
C ASP A 26 -32.25 -11.47 4.45
N GLY A 27 -31.55 -10.37 4.74
CA GLY A 27 -30.19 -10.37 5.28
C GLY A 27 -29.08 -10.42 4.22
N TYR A 28 -29.40 -10.44 2.91
CA TYR A 28 -28.41 -10.25 1.86
C TYR A 28 -27.94 -8.80 1.87
N PHE A 29 -26.67 -8.60 1.64
CA PHE A 29 -26.07 -7.27 1.71
C PHE A 29 -24.98 -7.06 0.64
N LEU A 30 -24.70 -5.81 0.35
CA LEU A 30 -23.57 -5.34 -0.44
C LEU A 30 -23.06 -4.03 0.13
N ALA A 31 -21.80 -3.69 -0.13
CA ALA A 31 -21.26 -2.36 0.13
C ALA A 31 -20.90 -1.65 -1.17
N ARG A 32 -20.94 -0.33 -1.16
CA ARG A 32 -20.66 0.52 -2.31
C ARG A 32 -20.11 1.87 -1.86
N PRO A 33 -19.46 2.65 -2.75
CA PRO A 33 -19.08 4.03 -2.45
C PRO A 33 -20.30 4.89 -2.11
N SER A 34 -20.12 5.85 -1.21
CA SER A 34 -21.13 6.85 -0.91
C SER A 34 -21.23 7.88 -2.04
N MET A 35 -22.43 8.11 -2.55
CA MET A 35 -22.68 9.15 -3.56
C MET A 35 -22.78 10.55 -2.92
N SER A 36 -23.11 10.64 -1.62
CA SER A 36 -23.27 11.92 -0.92
C SER A 36 -21.96 12.47 -0.36
N ASN A 37 -21.04 11.60 0.06
CA ASN A 37 -19.78 11.98 0.66
C ASN A 37 -18.64 11.21 -0.02
N LYS A 38 -17.79 11.91 -0.75
CA LYS A 38 -16.61 11.30 -1.43
C LYS A 38 -15.68 10.70 -0.39
N GLY A 39 -15.33 9.41 -0.56
CA GLY A 39 -14.45 8.67 0.36
C GLY A 39 -15.17 7.86 1.43
N ASP A 40 -16.46 8.12 1.67
CA ASP A 40 -17.31 7.30 2.54
C ASP A 40 -17.91 6.11 1.77
N PHE A 41 -18.50 5.18 2.52
CA PHE A 41 -19.15 3.99 1.95
C PHE A 41 -20.61 3.90 2.42
N THR A 42 -21.36 3.02 1.75
CA THR A 42 -22.73 2.68 2.13
C THR A 42 -22.89 1.17 2.11
N LEU A 43 -23.29 0.58 3.22
CA LEU A 43 -23.72 -0.80 3.32
C LEU A 43 -25.22 -0.87 3.07
N SER A 44 -25.66 -1.64 2.08
CA SER A 44 -27.05 -1.83 1.69
C SER A 44 -27.49 -3.23 2.06
N VAL A 45 -28.57 -3.39 2.82
CA VAL A 45 -29.02 -4.68 3.38
C VAL A 45 -30.50 -4.90 3.05
N ARG A 46 -30.83 -6.05 2.44
CA ARG A 46 -32.22 -6.43 2.22
C ARG A 46 -32.90 -6.87 3.51
N ARG A 47 -34.06 -6.28 3.78
CA ARG A 47 -34.89 -6.59 4.94
C ARG A 47 -36.33 -6.81 4.50
N GLY A 48 -36.74 -8.09 4.44
CA GLY A 48 -38.06 -8.45 3.93
C GLY A 48 -38.31 -7.92 2.51
N THR A 49 -39.23 -6.97 2.39
CA THR A 49 -39.63 -6.36 1.11
C THR A 49 -38.86 -5.08 0.77
N GLY A 50 -37.99 -4.59 1.65
CA GLY A 50 -37.23 -3.33 1.45
C GLY A 50 -35.73 -3.49 1.62
N VAL A 51 -35.00 -2.40 1.40
CA VAL A 51 -33.55 -2.30 1.59
C VAL A 51 -33.23 -1.15 2.55
N THR A 52 -32.35 -1.42 3.50
CA THR A 52 -31.84 -0.40 4.44
C THR A 52 -30.41 -0.02 4.03
N HIS A 53 -30.14 1.29 3.96
CA HIS A 53 -28.82 1.84 3.67
C HIS A 53 -28.17 2.36 4.94
N ILE A 54 -26.96 1.89 5.24
CA ILE A 54 -26.19 2.27 6.43
C ILE A 54 -24.95 3.02 5.94
N LYS A 55 -24.80 4.25 6.37
CA LYS A 55 -23.65 5.08 6.04
C LYS A 55 -22.44 4.66 6.86
N ILE A 56 -21.30 4.54 6.20
CA ILE A 56 -19.99 4.25 6.80
C ILE A 56 -19.10 5.45 6.54
N GLN A 57 -18.66 6.10 7.60
CA GLN A 57 -17.74 7.23 7.53
C GLN A 57 -16.30 6.74 7.43
N ASN A 58 -15.51 7.35 6.53
CA ASN A 58 -14.06 7.24 6.48
C ASN A 58 -13.45 8.60 6.83
N ASN A 59 -12.89 8.73 8.02
CA ASN A 59 -12.30 10.00 8.47
C ASN A 59 -10.79 10.10 8.22
N GLY A 60 -10.20 9.15 7.49
CA GLY A 60 -8.79 9.08 7.19
C GLY A 60 -7.90 8.44 8.26
N GLU A 61 -8.47 8.05 9.42
CA GLU A 61 -7.78 7.29 10.46
C GLU A 61 -8.45 5.93 10.74
N PHE A 62 -9.75 5.84 10.52
CA PHE A 62 -10.57 4.64 10.71
C PHE A 62 -11.92 4.78 10.00
N LEU A 63 -12.61 3.66 9.86
CA LEU A 63 -14.01 3.61 9.42
C LEU A 63 -14.90 3.37 10.62
N ASP A 64 -16.06 4.03 10.64
CA ASP A 64 -17.12 3.81 11.63
C ASP A 64 -18.52 4.07 11.04
N LEU A 65 -19.57 3.81 11.82
CA LEU A 65 -20.96 4.09 11.44
C LEU A 65 -21.44 5.48 11.92
N TYR A 66 -20.61 6.52 11.72
CA TYR A 66 -20.80 7.85 12.31
C TYR A 66 -20.84 7.80 13.85
N GLY A 67 -19.99 6.98 14.42
CA GLY A 67 -19.85 6.65 15.83
C GLY A 67 -19.77 5.16 16.07
N GLY A 68 -19.58 4.76 17.32
CA GLY A 68 -19.43 3.36 17.70
C GLY A 68 -18.03 2.79 17.50
N GLU A 69 -17.96 1.52 17.10
CA GLU A 69 -16.71 0.80 16.91
C GLU A 69 -15.95 1.30 15.67
N LYS A 70 -14.61 1.29 15.76
CA LYS A 70 -13.70 1.82 14.75
C LYS A 70 -12.88 0.70 14.13
N PHE A 71 -12.72 0.76 12.80
CA PHE A 71 -12.07 -0.30 12.02
C PHE A 71 -11.00 0.28 11.10
N ALA A 72 -9.94 -0.48 10.86
CA ALA A 72 -8.91 -0.09 9.90
C ALA A 72 -9.42 -0.19 8.46
N THR A 73 -10.26 -1.20 8.17
CA THR A 73 -10.73 -1.51 6.81
C THR A 73 -12.23 -1.75 6.76
N LEU A 74 -12.79 -1.59 5.56
CA LEU A 74 -14.21 -1.88 5.31
C LEU A 74 -14.53 -3.36 5.55
N SER A 75 -13.59 -4.24 5.24
CA SER A 75 -13.73 -5.68 5.46
C SER A 75 -13.82 -6.06 6.91
N GLU A 76 -12.98 -5.45 7.75
CA GLU A 76 -13.05 -5.65 9.20
C GLU A 76 -14.38 -5.19 9.77
N LEU A 77 -14.88 -4.04 9.31
CA LEU A 77 -16.18 -3.52 9.72
C LEU A 77 -17.30 -4.50 9.34
N VAL A 78 -17.34 -4.94 8.08
CA VAL A 78 -18.37 -5.87 7.60
C VAL A 78 -18.27 -7.21 8.33
N GLN A 79 -17.07 -7.77 8.47
CA GLN A 79 -16.86 -9.04 9.16
C GLN A 79 -17.28 -8.95 10.62
N PHE A 80 -16.93 -7.87 11.33
CA PHE A 80 -17.34 -7.68 12.72
C PHE A 80 -18.86 -7.72 12.88
N TYR A 81 -19.62 -7.03 12.01
CA TYR A 81 -21.09 -7.04 12.10
C TYR A 81 -21.72 -8.34 11.56
N MET A 82 -21.02 -9.13 10.76
CA MET A 82 -21.42 -10.48 10.42
C MET A 82 -21.27 -11.43 11.60
N ASP A 83 -20.16 -11.35 12.32
CA ASP A 83 -19.84 -12.25 13.44
C ASP A 83 -20.61 -11.86 14.71
N ASN A 84 -20.84 -10.57 14.92
CA ASN A 84 -21.55 -10.04 16.09
C ASN A 84 -22.99 -9.67 15.75
N GLN A 85 -23.79 -10.67 15.36
CA GLN A 85 -25.21 -10.52 15.03
C GLN A 85 -25.98 -9.86 16.18
N GLY A 86 -26.59 -8.70 15.91
CA GLY A 86 -27.35 -7.93 16.91
C GLY A 86 -26.66 -6.66 17.41
N GLN A 87 -25.41 -6.41 17.09
CA GLN A 87 -24.75 -5.14 17.38
C GLN A 87 -25.12 -4.04 16.36
N LEU A 88 -25.42 -4.41 15.11
CA LEU A 88 -25.88 -3.45 14.11
C LEU A 88 -27.36 -3.17 14.31
N ARG A 89 -27.70 -1.93 14.71
CA ARG A 89 -29.07 -1.53 15.07
C ARG A 89 -29.46 -0.22 14.43
N GLU A 90 -30.73 -0.11 14.08
CA GLU A 90 -31.36 1.19 13.75
C GLU A 90 -31.55 2.05 14.99
N LYS A 91 -31.82 3.32 14.78
CA LYS A 91 -32.13 4.25 15.87
C LYS A 91 -33.33 3.82 16.72
N ASN A 92 -34.29 3.12 16.15
CA ASN A 92 -35.47 2.54 16.82
C ASN A 92 -35.17 1.24 17.57
N GLY A 93 -33.90 0.76 17.58
CA GLY A 93 -33.47 -0.46 18.25
C GLY A 93 -33.61 -1.74 17.44
N ASN A 94 -34.21 -1.71 16.23
CA ASN A 94 -34.34 -2.87 15.38
C ASN A 94 -32.98 -3.38 14.93
N ILE A 95 -32.78 -4.71 15.04
CA ILE A 95 -31.54 -5.36 14.64
C ILE A 95 -31.46 -5.51 13.12
N ILE A 96 -30.33 -5.14 12.54
CA ILE A 96 -29.98 -5.41 11.15
C ILE A 96 -29.01 -6.58 11.14
N ARG A 97 -29.33 -7.65 10.39
CA ARG A 97 -28.49 -8.84 10.30
C ARG A 97 -27.83 -8.94 8.94
N LEU A 98 -26.51 -9.04 8.92
CA LEU A 98 -25.71 -9.32 7.73
C LEU A 98 -25.55 -10.84 7.62
N LYS A 99 -26.28 -11.49 6.71
CA LYS A 99 -26.28 -12.96 6.58
C LYS A 99 -25.40 -13.43 5.43
N THR A 100 -25.67 -12.95 4.22
CA THR A 100 -25.04 -13.44 3.00
C THR A 100 -24.64 -12.27 2.12
N PRO A 101 -23.37 -12.19 1.70
CA PRO A 101 -22.94 -11.16 0.75
C PRO A 101 -23.54 -11.42 -0.64
N LEU A 102 -23.98 -10.36 -1.31
CA LEU A 102 -24.32 -10.39 -2.73
C LEU A 102 -23.06 -10.03 -3.52
N ASN A 103 -22.51 -11.03 -4.22
CA ASN A 103 -21.25 -10.87 -4.92
C ASN A 103 -21.37 -9.95 -6.13
N CYS A 104 -20.32 -9.14 -6.34
CA CYS A 104 -20.13 -8.31 -7.52
C CYS A 104 -19.64 -9.20 -8.68
N ALA A 105 -20.28 -9.08 -9.83
CA ALA A 105 -19.89 -9.76 -11.06
C ALA A 105 -19.04 -8.83 -11.97
N ASP A 106 -18.76 -7.61 -11.53
CA ASP A 106 -18.02 -6.60 -12.28
C ASP A 106 -16.53 -6.97 -12.33
N PRO A 107 -15.94 -7.20 -13.52
CA PRO A 107 -14.53 -7.57 -13.65
C PRO A 107 -13.56 -6.40 -13.45
N THR A 108 -14.05 -5.15 -13.39
CA THR A 108 -13.19 -3.95 -13.25
C THR A 108 -12.33 -3.97 -11.99
N THR A 109 -12.69 -4.82 -11.03
CA THR A 109 -11.99 -5.00 -9.76
C THR A 109 -10.87 -6.03 -9.82
N GLU A 110 -10.77 -6.73 -10.94
CA GLU A 110 -9.81 -7.82 -11.10
C GLU A 110 -8.51 -7.31 -11.74
N ARG A 111 -7.37 -7.68 -11.18
CA ARG A 111 -6.03 -7.26 -11.64
C ARG A 111 -5.74 -7.55 -13.11
N TRP A 112 -6.38 -8.58 -13.64
CA TRP A 112 -6.21 -8.99 -15.02
C TRP A 112 -7.14 -8.25 -15.98
N TYR A 113 -8.07 -7.41 -15.48
CA TYR A 113 -8.98 -6.67 -16.33
C TYR A 113 -8.39 -5.30 -16.71
N HIS A 114 -8.33 -5.02 -18.02
CA HIS A 114 -7.70 -3.82 -18.58
C HIS A 114 -8.64 -2.97 -19.44
N GLY A 115 -9.97 -3.17 -19.34
CA GLY A 115 -10.97 -2.36 -20.04
C GLY A 115 -10.70 -2.22 -21.53
N GLN A 116 -10.73 -0.99 -22.04
CA GLN A 116 -10.58 -0.67 -23.46
C GLN A 116 -9.12 -0.60 -23.93
N LEU A 117 -8.36 -1.64 -23.69
CA LEU A 117 -6.98 -1.76 -24.17
C LEU A 117 -6.97 -2.29 -25.62
N THR A 118 -6.17 -1.69 -26.52
CA THR A 118 -6.03 -2.20 -27.89
C THR A 118 -5.18 -3.48 -27.93
N SER A 119 -5.36 -4.30 -29.00
CA SER A 119 -4.54 -5.51 -29.19
C SER A 119 -3.05 -5.19 -29.25
N ARG A 120 -2.70 -4.12 -29.96
CA ARG A 120 -1.30 -3.69 -30.12
C ARG A 120 -0.67 -3.22 -28.82
N GLU A 121 -1.42 -2.49 -28.02
CA GLU A 121 -0.95 -2.06 -26.69
C GLU A 121 -0.79 -3.25 -25.74
N ALA A 122 -1.77 -4.18 -25.71
CA ALA A 122 -1.70 -5.40 -24.94
C ALA A 122 -0.48 -6.25 -25.33
N GLU A 123 -0.23 -6.45 -26.64
CA GLU A 123 0.96 -7.15 -27.11
C GLU A 123 2.25 -6.47 -26.66
N ARG A 124 2.37 -5.15 -26.90
CA ARG A 124 3.55 -4.37 -26.52
C ARG A 124 3.82 -4.49 -25.02
N MET A 125 2.84 -4.19 -24.18
CA MET A 125 2.98 -4.23 -22.72
C MET A 125 3.36 -5.62 -22.22
N MET A 126 2.74 -6.66 -22.77
CA MET A 126 3.01 -8.02 -22.33
C MET A 126 4.35 -8.55 -22.85
N LEU A 127 4.81 -8.13 -24.03
CA LEU A 127 6.14 -8.49 -24.54
C LEU A 127 7.26 -7.73 -23.84
N GLU A 128 7.05 -6.47 -23.48
CA GLU A 128 8.02 -5.67 -22.74
C GLU A 128 8.14 -6.13 -21.27
N ASN A 129 7.02 -6.29 -20.58
CA ASN A 129 6.97 -6.39 -19.12
C ASN A 129 6.30 -7.68 -18.58
N GLY A 130 5.70 -8.51 -19.46
CA GLY A 130 5.07 -9.77 -19.03
C GLY A 130 6.09 -10.89 -18.91
N LYS A 131 5.79 -11.90 -18.10
CA LYS A 131 6.49 -13.18 -18.01
C LYS A 131 5.66 -14.27 -18.71
N ASN A 132 6.25 -15.42 -19.00
CA ASN A 132 5.51 -16.58 -19.54
C ASN A 132 4.34 -16.92 -18.60
N GLY A 133 3.13 -17.05 -19.14
CA GLY A 133 1.89 -17.26 -18.36
C GLY A 133 1.27 -15.99 -17.79
N SER A 134 1.84 -14.79 -18.03
CA SER A 134 1.15 -13.54 -17.74
C SER A 134 -0.08 -13.39 -18.62
N PHE A 135 -1.22 -12.98 -18.05
CA PHE A 135 -2.46 -12.82 -18.78
C PHE A 135 -3.23 -11.55 -18.38
N LEU A 136 -3.97 -11.01 -19.32
CA LEU A 136 -4.93 -9.91 -19.10
C LEU A 136 -6.20 -10.15 -19.91
N VAL A 137 -7.31 -9.55 -19.48
CA VAL A 137 -8.57 -9.49 -20.23
C VAL A 137 -8.89 -8.05 -20.56
N ARG A 138 -9.26 -7.81 -21.81
CA ARG A 138 -9.64 -6.49 -22.33
C ARG A 138 -10.96 -6.56 -23.10
N GLU A 139 -11.63 -5.45 -23.27
CA GLU A 139 -12.82 -5.36 -24.10
C GLU A 139 -12.49 -5.58 -25.58
N SER A 140 -13.40 -6.24 -26.29
CA SER A 140 -13.27 -6.44 -27.73
C SER A 140 -13.61 -5.16 -28.48
N GLN A 141 -12.65 -4.64 -29.26
CA GLN A 141 -12.90 -3.47 -30.14
C GLN A 141 -13.73 -3.83 -31.39
N ARG A 142 -13.82 -5.12 -31.71
CA ARG A 142 -14.56 -5.57 -32.91
C ARG A 142 -16.02 -5.87 -32.65
N GLN A 143 -16.32 -6.44 -31.48
CA GLN A 143 -17.67 -6.79 -31.06
C GLN A 143 -17.94 -6.23 -29.68
N PRO A 144 -18.74 -5.16 -29.55
CA PRO A 144 -19.13 -4.61 -28.25
C PRO A 144 -19.83 -5.67 -27.39
N GLY A 145 -19.36 -5.80 -26.14
CA GLY A 145 -19.88 -6.81 -25.20
C GLY A 145 -19.07 -8.09 -25.12
N ASP A 146 -18.24 -8.40 -26.13
CA ASP A 146 -17.26 -9.49 -26.07
C ASP A 146 -15.95 -9.00 -25.42
N PHE A 147 -15.12 -9.95 -24.98
CA PHE A 147 -13.82 -9.69 -24.38
C PHE A 147 -12.72 -10.47 -25.07
N VAL A 148 -11.48 -10.11 -24.83
CA VAL A 148 -10.30 -10.80 -25.34
C VAL A 148 -9.35 -11.08 -24.19
N LEU A 149 -9.09 -12.35 -23.93
CA LEU A 149 -8.02 -12.79 -23.05
C LEU A 149 -6.72 -12.77 -23.84
N SER A 150 -5.74 -12.00 -23.38
CA SER A 150 -4.39 -11.94 -23.94
C SER A 150 -3.45 -12.64 -22.99
N LEU A 151 -2.67 -13.60 -23.49
CA LEU A 151 -1.79 -14.45 -22.70
C LEU A 151 -0.39 -14.46 -23.30
N ARG A 152 0.64 -14.19 -22.51
CA ARG A 152 2.02 -14.35 -22.95
C ARG A 152 2.45 -15.82 -22.89
N THR A 153 2.83 -16.36 -24.04
CA THR A 153 3.41 -17.69 -24.18
C THR A 153 4.81 -17.56 -24.79
N ARG A 154 5.85 -17.80 -23.99
CA ARG A 154 7.25 -17.65 -24.41
C ARG A 154 7.51 -16.33 -25.15
N ASP A 155 7.61 -16.36 -26.49
CA ASP A 155 8.01 -15.23 -27.32
C ASP A 155 6.84 -14.50 -27.99
N ARG A 156 5.60 -14.93 -27.74
CA ARG A 156 4.39 -14.36 -28.36
C ARG A 156 3.29 -14.07 -27.35
N VAL A 157 2.32 -13.27 -27.79
CA VAL A 157 1.06 -13.09 -27.07
C VAL A 157 -0.06 -13.77 -27.87
N THR A 158 -0.74 -14.68 -27.22
CA THR A 158 -1.92 -15.36 -27.77
C THR A 158 -3.18 -14.65 -27.32
N HIS A 159 -4.12 -14.43 -28.24
CA HIS A 159 -5.40 -13.79 -27.96
C HIS A 159 -6.54 -14.80 -28.10
N VAL A 160 -7.33 -14.96 -27.04
CA VAL A 160 -8.50 -15.83 -26.99
C VAL A 160 -9.75 -14.97 -26.88
N ILE A 161 -10.70 -15.14 -27.79
CA ILE A 161 -11.96 -14.40 -27.77
C ILE A 161 -12.87 -15.01 -26.71
N ILE A 162 -13.39 -14.17 -25.83
CA ILE A 162 -14.42 -14.52 -24.86
C ILE A 162 -15.73 -13.91 -25.37
N ARG A 163 -16.66 -14.74 -25.82
CA ARG A 163 -17.96 -14.31 -26.33
C ARG A 163 -18.96 -14.15 -25.20
N ARG A 164 -19.84 -13.18 -25.36
CA ARG A 164 -20.98 -12.97 -24.47
C ARG A 164 -22.29 -13.24 -25.23
N GLN A 165 -22.94 -14.34 -24.91
CA GLN A 165 -24.25 -14.72 -25.48
C GLN A 165 -25.22 -15.02 -24.34
N ASP A 166 -26.44 -14.50 -24.40
CA ASP A 166 -27.49 -14.71 -23.38
C ASP A 166 -27.03 -14.43 -21.94
N ASN A 167 -26.21 -13.37 -21.76
CA ASN A 167 -25.55 -13.01 -20.51
C ASN A 167 -24.62 -14.09 -19.92
N LYS A 168 -24.16 -15.02 -20.73
CA LYS A 168 -23.15 -16.02 -20.39
C LYS A 168 -21.88 -15.79 -21.18
N TYR A 169 -20.77 -16.22 -20.62
CA TYR A 169 -19.44 -16.06 -21.21
C TYR A 169 -18.85 -17.41 -21.58
N ASP A 170 -18.26 -17.53 -22.77
CA ASP A 170 -17.55 -18.72 -23.22
C ASP A 170 -16.35 -18.39 -24.11
N VAL A 171 -15.43 -19.33 -24.25
CA VAL A 171 -14.24 -19.24 -25.13
C VAL A 171 -14.33 -20.18 -26.35
N GLY A 172 -15.51 -20.71 -26.65
CA GLY A 172 -15.75 -21.57 -27.80
C GLY A 172 -15.69 -23.09 -27.52
N GLY A 173 -15.63 -23.52 -26.26
CA GLY A 173 -15.56 -24.94 -25.88
C GLY A 173 -16.85 -25.57 -25.33
N GLY A 174 -17.95 -24.83 -25.42
CA GLY A 174 -19.25 -25.31 -24.96
C GLY A 174 -19.53 -25.11 -23.46
N GLN A 175 -18.54 -24.79 -22.65
CA GLN A 175 -18.74 -24.45 -21.24
C GLN A 175 -19.05 -22.95 -21.11
N GLN A 176 -20.15 -22.64 -20.44
CA GLN A 176 -20.65 -21.29 -20.23
C GLN A 176 -20.55 -20.87 -18.76
N PHE A 177 -20.20 -19.59 -18.54
CA PHE A 177 -20.03 -18.99 -17.22
C PHE A 177 -20.95 -17.78 -17.05
N ASP A 178 -21.39 -17.54 -15.81
CA ASP A 178 -22.28 -16.42 -15.50
C ASP A 178 -21.55 -15.08 -15.44
N ASP A 179 -20.24 -15.09 -15.18
CA ASP A 179 -19.37 -13.90 -15.13
C ASP A 179 -17.95 -14.21 -15.61
N LEU A 180 -17.20 -13.16 -15.95
CA LEU A 180 -15.81 -13.27 -16.43
C LEU A 180 -14.87 -13.83 -15.35
N VAL A 181 -15.14 -13.55 -14.10
CA VAL A 181 -14.28 -13.98 -13.00
C VAL A 181 -14.34 -15.49 -12.84
N SER A 182 -15.57 -16.04 -12.87
CA SER A 182 -15.79 -17.50 -12.82
C SER A 182 -15.14 -18.21 -14.02
N LEU A 183 -15.17 -17.59 -15.20
CA LEU A 183 -14.49 -18.10 -16.39
C LEU A 183 -12.97 -18.12 -16.20
N ILE A 184 -12.37 -17.03 -15.73
CA ILE A 184 -10.92 -16.94 -15.53
C ILE A 184 -10.45 -17.90 -14.43
N GLU A 185 -11.16 -17.99 -13.31
CA GLU A 185 -10.83 -18.94 -12.22
C GLU A 185 -10.90 -20.40 -12.70
N HIS A 186 -11.89 -20.73 -13.53
CA HIS A 186 -11.98 -22.06 -14.14
C HIS A 186 -10.73 -22.36 -14.97
N TYR A 187 -10.33 -21.46 -15.90
CA TYR A 187 -9.19 -21.71 -16.78
C TYR A 187 -7.83 -21.54 -16.11
N ARG A 188 -7.77 -20.95 -14.94
CA ARG A 188 -6.58 -21.03 -14.07
C ARG A 188 -6.39 -22.43 -13.51
N SER A 189 -7.49 -23.09 -13.14
CA SER A 189 -7.47 -24.45 -12.59
C SER A 189 -7.40 -25.53 -13.67
N TYR A 190 -8.05 -25.28 -14.81
CA TYR A 190 -8.16 -26.20 -15.95
C TYR A 190 -7.65 -25.50 -17.22
N PRO A 191 -6.34 -25.61 -17.53
CA PRO A 191 -5.74 -24.87 -18.64
C PRO A 191 -6.41 -25.15 -19.99
N MET A 192 -6.49 -24.10 -20.82
CA MET A 192 -6.96 -24.20 -22.19
C MET A 192 -5.92 -24.88 -23.09
N VAL A 193 -6.40 -25.51 -24.17
CA VAL A 193 -5.53 -26.12 -25.20
C VAL A 193 -5.86 -25.51 -26.57
N GLU A 194 -4.84 -24.94 -27.24
CA GLU A 194 -4.97 -24.47 -28.61
C GLU A 194 -5.16 -25.63 -29.60
N THR A 195 -5.64 -25.31 -30.80
CA THR A 195 -5.81 -26.28 -31.90
C THR A 195 -4.51 -26.97 -32.33
N ASN A 196 -3.37 -26.35 -32.08
CA ASN A 196 -2.04 -26.90 -32.33
C ASN A 196 -1.54 -27.81 -31.19
N GLY A 197 -2.34 -28.01 -30.13
CA GLY A 197 -1.99 -28.80 -28.95
C GLY A 197 -1.19 -28.06 -27.87
N GLU A 198 -0.93 -26.76 -28.05
CA GLU A 198 -0.22 -25.95 -27.02
C GLU A 198 -1.13 -25.68 -25.83
N VAL A 199 -0.60 -25.90 -24.63
CA VAL A 199 -1.33 -25.70 -23.37
C VAL A 199 -1.18 -24.25 -22.90
N LEU A 200 -2.29 -23.53 -22.81
CA LEU A 200 -2.34 -22.14 -22.36
C LEU A 200 -2.61 -22.08 -20.84
N ARG A 201 -1.60 -21.73 -20.06
CA ARG A 201 -1.69 -21.65 -18.59
C ARG A 201 -1.80 -20.20 -18.12
N LEU A 202 -2.89 -19.87 -17.44
CA LEU A 202 -3.07 -18.56 -16.78
C LEU A 202 -2.35 -18.58 -15.43
N ILE A 203 -1.05 -18.24 -15.41
CA ILE A 203 -0.21 -18.34 -14.21
C ILE A 203 -0.39 -17.10 -13.34
N GLN A 204 -0.16 -15.91 -13.91
CA GLN A 204 -0.20 -14.67 -13.16
C GLN A 204 -0.95 -13.58 -13.92
N PRO A 205 -1.83 -12.81 -13.24
CA PRO A 205 -2.41 -11.60 -13.82
C PRO A 205 -1.30 -10.66 -14.26
N PHE A 206 -1.42 -10.11 -15.48
CA PHE A 206 -0.54 -9.04 -15.89
C PHE A 206 -0.95 -7.77 -15.15
N ASN A 207 -0.04 -7.25 -14.34
CA ASN A 207 -0.33 -6.10 -13.51
C ASN A 207 0.07 -4.82 -14.25
N ALA A 208 -0.91 -3.97 -14.57
CA ALA A 208 -0.69 -2.67 -15.20
C ALA A 208 -0.06 -1.63 -14.26
N THR A 209 0.17 -1.99 -12.98
CA THR A 209 0.66 -1.05 -11.95
C THR A 209 2.18 -0.95 -11.88
N ARG A 210 2.93 -1.85 -12.55
CA ARG A 210 4.39 -1.70 -12.70
C ARG A 210 4.71 -0.53 -13.62
N ILE A 211 5.65 0.30 -13.20
CA ILE A 211 6.00 1.55 -13.88
C ILE A 211 7.52 1.61 -13.97
N GLN A 212 8.04 1.75 -15.18
CA GLN A 212 9.42 2.17 -15.40
C GLN A 212 9.62 3.57 -14.82
N VAL A 213 10.62 3.77 -13.98
CA VAL A 213 10.88 5.08 -13.33
C VAL A 213 11.07 6.19 -14.36
N GLN A 214 11.61 5.88 -15.54
CA GLN A 214 11.74 6.83 -16.65
C GLN A 214 10.39 7.33 -17.17
N HIS A 215 9.32 6.50 -17.13
CA HIS A 215 7.97 6.81 -17.61
C HIS A 215 7.02 7.23 -16.48
N PHE A 216 7.53 7.41 -15.27
CA PHE A 216 6.72 7.68 -14.08
C PHE A 216 5.86 8.95 -14.23
N HIS A 217 6.42 10.03 -14.75
CA HIS A 217 5.70 11.27 -15.02
C HIS A 217 4.49 11.06 -15.96
N THR A 218 4.67 10.24 -17.00
CA THR A 218 3.58 9.92 -17.95
C THR A 218 2.46 9.15 -17.26
N ARG A 219 2.81 8.20 -16.39
CA ARG A 219 1.82 7.44 -15.61
C ARG A 219 1.05 8.34 -14.65
N VAL A 220 1.75 9.20 -13.91
CA VAL A 220 1.09 10.16 -12.99
C VAL A 220 0.11 11.05 -13.75
N LYS A 221 0.49 11.58 -14.92
CA LYS A 221 -0.42 12.36 -15.77
C LYS A 221 -1.64 11.56 -16.25
N GLN A 222 -1.48 10.29 -16.55
CA GLN A 222 -2.61 9.42 -16.91
C GLN A 222 -3.57 9.24 -15.74
N LEU A 223 -3.03 9.00 -14.53
CA LEU A 223 -3.83 8.84 -13.31
C LEU A 223 -4.51 10.15 -12.85
N GLN A 224 -3.95 11.31 -13.22
CA GLN A 224 -4.53 12.62 -12.93
C GLN A 224 -5.65 13.03 -13.90
N LYS A 225 -5.74 12.41 -15.08
CA LYS A 225 -6.83 12.68 -16.03
C LYS A 225 -8.14 12.21 -15.41
N GLU A 226 -8.82 13.12 -14.74
CA GLU A 226 -10.23 12.96 -14.40
C GLU A 226 -11.03 13.02 -15.70
N ASN A 227 -12.02 12.13 -15.86
CA ASN A 227 -12.90 12.21 -17.02
C ASN A 227 -13.63 13.57 -17.02
N GLU A 228 -13.32 14.44 -17.97
CA GLU A 228 -14.03 15.69 -18.28
C GLU A 228 -15.36 15.40 -19.02
N GLY A 229 -16.10 14.36 -18.62
CA GLY A 229 -17.42 14.05 -19.18
C GLY A 229 -18.55 14.66 -18.35
N PRO A 230 -19.74 14.91 -18.95
CA PRO A 230 -20.88 15.44 -18.23
C PRO A 230 -21.27 14.49 -17.08
N ILE A 231 -21.65 15.07 -15.95
CA ILE A 231 -21.96 14.42 -14.65
C ILE A 231 -23.06 13.33 -14.76
N GLU A 232 -23.78 13.26 -15.87
CA GLU A 232 -24.90 12.33 -16.10
C GLU A 232 -24.49 10.97 -16.70
N SER A 233 -23.31 10.82 -17.26
CA SER A 233 -22.79 9.51 -17.59
C SER A 233 -21.99 8.98 -16.42
N MET A 234 -22.43 7.87 -15.79
CA MET A 234 -21.68 7.10 -14.79
C MET A 234 -20.39 6.49 -15.38
N ALA A 235 -19.70 7.22 -16.24
CA ALA A 235 -18.46 6.80 -16.85
C ALA A 235 -17.33 6.98 -15.85
N TYR A 236 -16.96 5.88 -15.21
CA TYR A 236 -15.65 5.53 -14.68
C TYR A 236 -14.86 6.66 -14.02
N LYS A 237 -14.83 6.64 -12.70
CA LYS A 237 -13.76 7.29 -11.94
C LYS A 237 -12.46 6.52 -12.24
N GLN A 238 -11.75 6.91 -13.27
CA GLN A 238 -10.44 6.39 -13.63
C GLN A 238 -9.36 7.10 -12.78
N GLY A 239 -8.20 6.48 -12.66
CA GLY A 239 -7.04 7.09 -12.03
C GLY A 239 -6.74 6.58 -10.62
N PHE A 240 -6.25 7.46 -9.76
CA PHE A 240 -5.84 7.09 -8.40
C PHE A 240 -6.93 6.44 -7.57
N TRP A 241 -8.16 6.87 -7.76
CA TRP A 241 -9.30 6.31 -7.05
C TRP A 241 -9.54 4.84 -7.43
N GLU A 242 -9.48 4.50 -8.71
CA GLU A 242 -9.69 3.14 -9.19
C GLU A 242 -8.57 2.20 -8.71
N GLU A 243 -7.30 2.63 -8.80
CA GLU A 243 -6.18 1.86 -8.27
C GLU A 243 -6.33 1.63 -6.76
N PHE A 244 -6.72 2.67 -6.02
CA PHE A 244 -6.90 2.56 -4.57
C PHE A 244 -8.09 1.66 -4.20
N GLU A 245 -9.21 1.74 -4.92
CA GLU A 245 -10.36 0.86 -4.72
C GLU A 245 -10.02 -0.61 -5.00
N THR A 246 -9.19 -0.86 -6.01
CA THR A 246 -8.68 -2.21 -6.28
C THR A 246 -7.88 -2.76 -5.09
N LEU A 247 -7.05 -1.93 -4.44
CA LEU A 247 -6.37 -2.30 -3.19
C LEU A 247 -7.35 -2.63 -2.05
N GLN A 248 -8.42 -1.85 -1.90
CA GLN A 248 -9.46 -2.10 -0.90
C GLN A 248 -10.13 -3.46 -1.11
N MET A 249 -10.38 -3.81 -2.36
CA MET A 249 -11.00 -5.10 -2.69
C MET A 249 -10.09 -6.30 -2.44
N MET A 250 -8.80 -6.13 -2.73
CA MET A 250 -7.82 -7.20 -2.52
C MET A 250 -7.61 -7.52 -1.05
N GLU A 251 -7.67 -6.53 -0.19
CA GLU A 251 -7.64 -6.69 1.26
C GLU A 251 -8.80 -7.57 1.77
N ASN A 252 -9.91 -7.62 1.01
CA ASN A 252 -11.05 -8.48 1.32
C ASN A 252 -10.79 -9.97 1.11
N LEU A 253 -9.73 -10.35 0.41
CA LEU A 253 -9.46 -11.75 0.07
C LEU A 253 -8.64 -12.50 1.13
N GLN A 254 -7.89 -11.77 1.99
CA GLN A 254 -7.00 -12.37 2.99
C GLN A 254 -7.18 -11.68 4.36
N LEU A 255 -7.89 -12.31 5.29
CA LEU A 255 -7.86 -11.93 6.69
C LEU A 255 -6.90 -12.87 7.43
N PHE A 256 -5.80 -12.29 7.89
CA PHE A 256 -4.88 -12.94 8.79
C PHE A 256 -5.41 -12.92 10.24
N ASP A 257 -5.00 -13.89 11.04
CA ASP A 257 -5.40 -13.99 12.43
C ASP A 257 -4.90 -12.80 13.27
N ARG A 258 -5.73 -12.42 14.26
CA ARG A 258 -5.49 -11.30 15.20
C ARG A 258 -5.94 -11.68 16.60
N MET A 259 -5.72 -12.92 16.95
CA MET A 259 -6.23 -13.51 18.19
C MET A 259 -5.59 -12.84 19.41
N GLU A 260 -4.28 -12.57 19.37
CA GLU A 260 -3.55 -12.01 20.50
C GLU A 260 -4.05 -10.62 20.90
N GLY A 261 -4.26 -9.73 19.93
CA GLY A 261 -4.75 -8.37 20.19
C GLY A 261 -6.20 -8.32 20.68
N SER A 262 -6.97 -9.36 20.40
CA SER A 262 -8.38 -9.49 20.79
C SER A 262 -8.58 -10.09 22.20
N LYS A 263 -7.53 -10.63 22.83
CA LYS A 263 -7.61 -11.20 24.19
C LYS A 263 -8.03 -10.13 25.21
N PRO A 264 -8.85 -10.48 26.22
CA PRO A 264 -9.36 -9.53 27.22
C PRO A 264 -8.26 -8.70 27.91
N GLU A 265 -7.12 -9.32 28.20
CA GLU A 265 -5.95 -8.68 28.82
C GLU A 265 -5.22 -7.69 27.90
N ASN A 266 -5.43 -7.80 26.56
CA ASN A 266 -4.76 -6.97 25.56
C ASN A 266 -5.65 -5.86 24.98
N ILE A 267 -6.98 -5.98 25.05
CA ILE A 267 -7.93 -5.01 24.49
C ILE A 267 -7.63 -3.57 24.94
N ARG A 268 -7.29 -3.38 26.24
CA ARG A 268 -7.00 -2.05 26.82
C ARG A 268 -5.65 -1.47 26.37
N LYS A 269 -4.79 -2.27 25.74
CA LYS A 269 -3.50 -1.84 25.19
C LYS A 269 -3.63 -1.34 23.76
N ASN A 270 -4.79 -1.52 23.14
CA ASN A 270 -5.09 -1.01 21.80
C ASN A 270 -5.77 0.36 21.90
N ARG A 271 -5.23 1.36 21.21
CA ARG A 271 -5.81 2.71 21.13
C ARG A 271 -7.19 2.67 20.49
N TYR A 272 -7.35 1.79 19.49
CA TYR A 272 -8.61 1.46 18.83
C TYR A 272 -8.81 -0.05 18.93
N LYS A 273 -9.93 -0.49 19.50
CA LYS A 273 -10.19 -1.89 19.85
C LYS A 273 -10.04 -2.88 18.68
N ASN A 274 -10.39 -2.44 17.47
CA ASN A 274 -10.41 -3.29 16.27
C ASN A 274 -9.27 -2.98 15.30
N ILE A 275 -8.35 -2.06 15.65
CA ILE A 275 -7.11 -1.81 14.89
C ILE A 275 -5.98 -2.49 15.65
N ILE A 276 -5.79 -3.76 15.34
CA ILE A 276 -4.91 -4.66 16.08
C ILE A 276 -3.94 -5.36 15.12
N PRO A 277 -2.73 -5.71 15.60
CA PRO A 277 -1.72 -6.35 14.76
C PRO A 277 -2.16 -7.73 14.30
N PHE A 278 -1.69 -8.15 13.13
CA PHE A 278 -1.74 -9.54 12.72
C PHE A 278 -0.80 -10.39 13.57
N ASP A 279 -1.22 -11.60 13.93
CA ASP A 279 -0.46 -12.48 14.82
C ASP A 279 0.86 -12.95 14.21
N HIS A 280 0.91 -13.15 12.87
CA HIS A 280 2.10 -13.66 12.16
C HIS A 280 3.23 -12.62 12.00
N THR A 281 2.93 -11.33 12.12
CA THR A 281 3.92 -10.24 12.00
C THR A 281 4.03 -9.38 13.25
N ARG A 282 3.28 -9.68 14.31
CA ARG A 282 3.31 -8.87 15.52
C ARG A 282 4.68 -8.89 16.20
N VAL A 283 5.06 -7.81 16.80
CA VAL A 283 6.20 -7.76 17.72
C VAL A 283 5.81 -8.45 19.01
N ILE A 284 6.66 -9.40 19.45
CA ILE A 284 6.50 -10.13 20.71
C ILE A 284 7.58 -9.64 21.66
N LEU A 285 7.20 -9.19 22.86
CA LEU A 285 8.15 -8.80 23.88
C LEU A 285 8.68 -10.03 24.62
N HIS A 286 10.01 -10.15 24.72
CA HIS A 286 10.67 -11.34 25.29
C HIS A 286 11.17 -11.13 26.72
N ASP A 287 11.53 -9.89 27.09
CA ASP A 287 12.08 -9.56 28.40
C ASP A 287 10.97 -9.40 29.44
N ILE A 288 10.30 -10.51 29.72
CA ILE A 288 9.14 -10.61 30.60
C ILE A 288 9.47 -11.47 31.80
N PRO A 289 9.22 -11.01 33.05
CA PRO A 289 9.34 -11.83 34.25
C PRO A 289 8.50 -13.11 34.16
N SER A 290 8.98 -14.19 34.75
CA SER A 290 8.28 -15.48 34.74
C SER A 290 6.92 -15.47 35.45
N ASP A 291 6.73 -14.51 36.36
CA ASP A 291 5.50 -14.25 37.11
C ASP A 291 4.62 -13.15 36.51
N ALA A 292 4.94 -12.70 35.30
CA ALA A 292 4.19 -11.64 34.63
C ALA A 292 2.74 -12.08 34.28
N PRO A 293 1.79 -11.16 34.35
CA PRO A 293 0.40 -11.46 33.99
C PRO A 293 0.26 -11.83 32.52
N PRO A 294 -0.80 -12.56 32.13
CA PRO A 294 -1.10 -12.86 30.74
C PRO A 294 -1.10 -11.60 29.86
N GLY A 295 -0.57 -11.74 28.64
CA GLY A 295 -0.46 -10.65 27.67
C GLY A 295 0.70 -9.68 27.94
N ALA A 296 1.58 -9.91 28.92
CA ALA A 296 2.72 -9.03 29.19
C ALA A 296 3.66 -8.90 27.96
N ASP A 297 3.66 -9.88 27.07
CA ASP A 297 4.37 -9.94 25.78
C ASP A 297 3.76 -9.09 24.68
N TYR A 298 2.57 -8.52 24.89
CA TYR A 298 1.79 -7.87 23.85
C TYR A 298 2.08 -6.37 23.75
N ILE A 299 2.32 -5.93 22.52
CA ILE A 299 2.31 -4.54 22.08
C ILE A 299 1.59 -4.45 20.72
N ASN A 300 0.86 -3.37 20.47
CA ASN A 300 0.23 -3.12 19.17
C ASN A 300 1.26 -2.60 18.17
N ALA A 301 2.04 -3.52 17.61
CA ALA A 301 3.10 -3.26 16.64
C ALA A 301 3.29 -4.47 15.71
N ASN A 302 3.65 -4.22 14.44
CA ASN A 302 4.00 -5.24 13.45
C ASN A 302 5.36 -4.93 12.83
N TYR A 303 6.11 -5.96 12.48
CA TYR A 303 7.23 -5.85 11.56
C TYR A 303 6.70 -5.66 10.14
N ILE A 304 7.35 -4.76 9.40
CA ILE A 304 7.11 -4.52 7.98
C ILE A 304 8.45 -4.69 7.27
N ARG A 305 8.52 -5.68 6.37
CA ARG A 305 9.71 -6.02 5.61
C ARG A 305 9.45 -5.87 4.13
N CYS A 306 10.49 -5.49 3.40
CA CYS A 306 10.47 -5.44 1.94
C CYS A 306 10.95 -6.80 1.40
N ASP A 307 10.10 -7.82 1.54
CA ASP A 307 10.38 -9.13 0.95
C ASP A 307 9.93 -9.09 -0.52
N PHE A 308 10.73 -8.52 -1.39
CA PHE A 308 10.64 -8.77 -2.84
C PHE A 308 11.15 -10.19 -3.14
N VAL A 309 10.72 -11.19 -2.35
CA VAL A 309 10.91 -12.59 -2.70
C VAL A 309 10.06 -12.82 -3.95
N ASP A 310 10.73 -13.16 -5.04
CA ASP A 310 10.07 -13.67 -6.24
C ASP A 310 9.33 -14.95 -5.82
N ILE A 311 8.03 -14.84 -5.53
CA ILE A 311 7.15 -15.97 -5.18
C ILE A 311 7.19 -17.06 -6.28
N ASN A 312 7.84 -16.76 -7.40
CA ASN A 312 8.05 -17.68 -8.52
C ASN A 312 9.35 -18.53 -8.40
N ALA A 313 10.23 -18.29 -7.43
CA ALA A 313 11.44 -19.12 -7.26
C ALA A 313 11.13 -20.43 -6.51
N GLU A 314 10.17 -20.45 -5.61
CA GLU A 314 9.83 -21.66 -4.83
C GLU A 314 8.95 -22.67 -5.59
N ALA A 315 8.27 -22.25 -6.66
CA ALA A 315 7.42 -23.14 -7.46
C ALA A 315 8.18 -23.94 -8.54
N LEU A 316 9.47 -23.71 -8.74
CA LEU A 316 10.30 -24.38 -9.76
C LEU A 316 11.32 -25.36 -9.20
N ASP A 317 11.51 -25.46 -7.89
CA ASP A 317 12.49 -26.38 -7.27
C ASP A 317 11.84 -27.61 -6.59
N GLY A 318 10.67 -28.01 -7.06
CA GLY A 318 9.95 -29.22 -6.67
C GLY A 318 10.38 -30.51 -7.38
N SER A 319 11.66 -30.63 -7.80
CA SER A 319 12.23 -31.88 -8.26
C SER A 319 13.25 -32.42 -7.25
N ASN A 320 12.75 -33.02 -6.18
CA ASN A 320 13.50 -34.03 -5.45
C ASN A 320 12.58 -35.24 -5.17
N GLU A 321 12.83 -36.27 -5.94
CA GLU A 321 12.36 -37.63 -5.69
C GLU A 321 12.84 -38.08 -4.31
N ASN A 322 11.92 -38.56 -3.46
CA ASN A 322 12.20 -39.77 -2.68
C ASN A 322 10.92 -40.33 -2.04
N ASN A 323 10.52 -41.46 -2.62
CA ASN A 323 9.92 -42.66 -2.03
C ASN A 323 9.10 -42.57 -0.72
N SER A 324 7.78 -42.80 -0.83
CA SER A 324 7.12 -43.87 -0.07
C SER A 324 5.75 -44.26 -0.69
N PRO A 325 5.37 -45.54 -0.69
CA PRO A 325 4.24 -46.05 -1.46
C PRO A 325 2.98 -46.17 -0.59
N HIS A 326 1.83 -45.93 -1.18
CA HIS A 326 0.48 -46.45 -0.98
C HIS A 326 -0.60 -45.38 -0.97
N ALA A 327 -1.31 -45.29 -2.07
CA ALA A 327 -2.75 -45.43 -2.20
C ALA A 327 -3.14 -44.95 -3.62
N LYS A 328 -3.39 -45.94 -4.48
CA LYS A 328 -3.99 -45.72 -5.79
C LYS A 328 -5.50 -45.60 -5.62
N GLU A 329 -6.06 -44.40 -5.73
CA GLU A 329 -7.45 -44.23 -6.12
C GLU A 329 -7.49 -43.65 -7.53
N LYS A 330 -8.08 -44.43 -8.43
CA LYS A 330 -8.34 -44.08 -9.82
C LYS A 330 -9.51 -43.11 -9.88
N LEU A 331 -9.22 -41.84 -10.09
CA LEU A 331 -10.18 -40.87 -10.63
C LEU A 331 -9.95 -40.80 -12.14
N SER A 332 -10.93 -41.22 -12.91
CA SER A 332 -10.95 -41.12 -14.37
C SER A 332 -11.06 -39.62 -14.75
N PRO A 333 -10.19 -39.10 -15.63
CA PRO A 333 -10.29 -37.72 -16.07
C PRO A 333 -11.29 -37.60 -17.22
N THR A 334 -12.41 -36.96 -16.98
CA THR A 334 -13.21 -36.36 -18.06
C THR A 334 -12.53 -35.03 -18.44
N HIS A 335 -11.49 -35.11 -19.26
CA HIS A 335 -10.89 -33.96 -19.88
C HIS A 335 -11.79 -33.47 -21.01
N THR A 336 -12.51 -32.39 -20.77
CA THR A 336 -13.14 -31.60 -21.85
C THR A 336 -12.04 -30.70 -22.43
N SER A 337 -11.45 -31.10 -23.55
CA SER A 337 -10.52 -30.26 -24.30
C SER A 337 -11.32 -29.18 -25.03
N VAL A 338 -11.00 -27.93 -24.73
CA VAL A 338 -11.59 -26.74 -25.37
C VAL A 338 -10.76 -26.39 -26.61
N ILE A 339 -11.36 -26.36 -27.77
CA ILE A 339 -10.71 -25.95 -29.02
C ILE A 339 -10.86 -24.44 -29.21
N ILE A 340 -9.74 -23.70 -29.29
CA ILE A 340 -9.70 -22.26 -29.35
C ILE A 340 -9.07 -21.82 -30.69
N THR A 341 -9.67 -20.81 -31.35
CA THR A 341 -9.09 -20.14 -32.51
C THR A 341 -8.33 -18.88 -32.12
N ALA A 342 -7.04 -18.82 -32.44
CA ALA A 342 -6.21 -17.64 -32.21
C ALA A 342 -6.46 -16.55 -33.28
N GLU A 343 -6.49 -15.30 -32.85
CA GLU A 343 -6.55 -14.12 -33.71
C GLU A 343 -5.16 -13.80 -34.28
N LYS A 344 -4.99 -13.75 -35.62
CA LYS A 344 -3.75 -13.30 -36.25
C LYS A 344 -3.71 -11.77 -36.38
N PRO A 345 -2.57 -11.11 -36.13
CA PRO A 345 -2.43 -9.66 -36.31
C PRO A 345 -2.61 -9.25 -37.79
N ARG A 346 -3.37 -8.19 -38.06
CA ARG A 346 -3.42 -7.54 -39.38
C ARG A 346 -2.53 -6.29 -39.36
N GLU A 347 -1.65 -6.17 -40.34
CA GLU A 347 -0.89 -4.94 -40.63
C GLU A 347 -1.81 -3.76 -40.92
N LEU A 348 -1.56 -2.63 -40.28
CA LEU A 348 -2.31 -1.38 -40.48
C LEU A 348 -1.52 -0.40 -41.36
N MET A 349 -2.17 0.04 -42.44
CA MET A 349 -1.71 1.12 -43.29
C MET A 349 -1.78 2.48 -42.58
N LYS A 350 -0.82 3.35 -42.97
CA LYS A 350 -0.64 4.73 -42.52
C LYS A 350 -1.75 5.66 -42.98
N GLY A 351 -2.18 6.60 -42.14
CA GLY A 351 -2.95 7.77 -42.49
C GLY A 351 -2.62 8.96 -41.60
N TYR A 352 -2.16 10.05 -42.23
CA TYR A 352 -1.77 11.34 -41.62
C TYR A 352 -3.01 12.21 -41.30
N GLY A 353 -2.91 13.07 -40.30
CA GLY A 353 -3.80 14.21 -40.08
C GLY A 353 -3.43 15.11 -38.91
N ASN A 354 -3.01 16.33 -39.24
CA ASN A 354 -2.60 17.45 -38.36
C ASN A 354 -3.76 18.08 -37.57
N GLY A 355 -3.44 18.70 -36.45
CA GLY A 355 -4.28 19.79 -35.90
C GLY A 355 -4.01 20.15 -34.43
N THR A 356 -3.41 21.28 -34.27
CA THR A 356 -3.02 22.10 -33.10
C THR A 356 -4.13 22.43 -32.12
N GLN A 357 -3.87 22.46 -30.82
CA GLN A 357 -3.85 23.62 -29.89
C GLN A 357 -3.75 23.18 -28.42
N LYS A 358 -2.87 23.87 -27.68
CA LYS A 358 -2.68 23.74 -26.23
C LYS A 358 -3.62 24.70 -25.48
N PRO A 359 -4.06 24.37 -24.28
CA PRO A 359 -4.20 25.34 -23.20
C PRO A 359 -3.24 25.04 -22.03
N SER A 360 -2.59 26.09 -21.60
CA SER A 360 -1.73 26.20 -20.43
C SER A 360 -2.56 26.28 -19.15
N TYR A 361 -2.22 25.48 -18.13
CA TYR A 361 -2.69 25.69 -16.76
C TYR A 361 -1.52 26.08 -15.86
N GLU A 362 -1.66 27.23 -15.23
CA GLU A 362 -0.72 27.75 -14.24
C GLU A 362 -0.84 26.95 -12.93
N LEU A 363 0.29 26.40 -12.48
CA LEU A 363 0.46 25.89 -11.12
C LEU A 363 0.79 27.05 -10.18
N ASN A 364 -0.06 27.31 -9.20
CA ASN A 364 0.26 28.21 -8.09
C ASN A 364 1.32 27.59 -7.19
N VAL A 365 2.53 28.11 -7.24
CA VAL A 365 3.66 27.69 -6.44
C VAL A 365 3.84 28.66 -5.27
N LEU A 366 3.73 28.15 -4.04
CA LEU A 366 4.05 28.89 -2.83
C LEU A 366 5.56 28.78 -2.51
N ARG A 367 6.16 29.90 -2.16
CA ARG A 367 7.62 30.07 -1.95
C ARG A 367 8.16 29.22 -0.80
N ALA A 368 9.25 28.50 -1.05
CA ALA A 368 10.03 27.78 -0.05
C ALA A 368 10.82 28.75 0.87
N ASN A 369 10.98 28.37 2.14
CA ASN A 369 11.67 29.13 3.17
C ASN A 369 13.19 28.84 3.14
N PRO A 370 14.09 29.83 3.20
CA PRO A 370 15.54 29.67 2.97
C PRO A 370 16.37 29.04 4.10
N ASN A 371 15.75 28.49 5.16
CA ASN A 371 16.46 28.00 6.34
C ASN A 371 16.58 26.46 6.44
N TYR A 372 16.58 25.74 5.32
CA TYR A 372 16.81 24.30 5.34
C TYR A 372 18.28 23.93 5.49
N VAL A 373 18.59 23.12 6.48
CA VAL A 373 19.90 22.47 6.65
C VAL A 373 20.04 21.36 5.60
N ASN A 374 21.03 21.53 4.75
CA ASN A 374 21.29 20.63 3.62
C ASN A 374 21.91 19.30 4.02
N THR A 375 21.28 18.20 3.60
CA THR A 375 21.91 16.88 3.58
C THR A 375 22.17 16.46 2.13
N THR A 376 23.42 16.14 1.81
CA THR A 376 23.84 15.67 0.49
C THR A 376 23.33 14.26 0.23
N ILE A 377 22.53 14.08 -0.82
CA ILE A 377 22.21 12.76 -1.37
C ILE A 377 23.46 12.25 -2.09
N PRO A 378 23.95 11.03 -1.83
CA PRO A 378 25.09 10.46 -2.53
C PRO A 378 24.84 10.35 -4.04
N LYS A 379 25.81 10.71 -4.86
CA LYS A 379 25.73 10.59 -6.32
C LYS A 379 25.64 9.11 -6.72
N SER A 380 24.64 8.76 -7.53
CA SER A 380 24.55 7.47 -8.21
C SER A 380 25.75 7.28 -9.15
N THR A 381 26.63 6.36 -8.82
CA THR A 381 27.71 5.93 -9.72
C THR A 381 27.24 4.70 -10.49
N LYS A 382 27.33 4.75 -11.81
CA LYS A 382 27.24 3.59 -12.69
C LYS A 382 28.33 2.59 -12.26
N THR A 383 27.96 1.53 -11.59
CA THR A 383 28.89 0.45 -11.27
C THR A 383 28.57 -0.77 -12.10
N LYS A 384 29.28 -0.90 -13.23
CA LYS A 384 29.90 -2.16 -13.62
C LYS A 384 31.30 -2.11 -13.03
N GLU A 385 31.52 -2.88 -12.02
CA GLU A 385 32.74 -3.38 -11.41
C GLU A 385 32.62 -3.31 -9.89
N ILE A 386 32.67 -4.47 -9.28
CA ILE A 386 32.89 -4.63 -7.85
C ILE A 386 34.29 -4.10 -7.59
N VAL A 387 34.40 -2.89 -7.08
CA VAL A 387 35.61 -2.37 -6.46
C VAL A 387 35.36 -2.29 -4.97
N GLU A 388 35.94 -3.24 -4.24
CA GLU A 388 36.17 -3.11 -2.82
C GLU A 388 37.07 -1.88 -2.61
N ASN A 389 36.48 -0.76 -2.19
CA ASN A 389 37.09 0.29 -1.38
C ASN A 389 36.26 1.58 -1.46
N GLY A 390 35.72 1.99 -0.31
CA GLY A 390 35.12 3.31 -0.13
C GLY A 390 33.62 3.32 0.06
N ASP A 391 33.20 3.36 1.30
CA ASP A 391 31.86 3.29 1.89
C ASP A 391 31.03 4.57 1.63
N SER A 392 30.71 4.87 0.38
CA SER A 392 29.82 5.97 0.02
C SER A 392 28.64 5.46 -0.79
N GLY A 393 27.48 5.24 -0.12
CA GLY A 393 26.21 4.98 -0.79
C GLY A 393 25.56 3.61 -0.56
N LYS A 394 25.99 2.86 0.46
CA LYS A 394 25.37 1.58 0.78
C LYS A 394 23.95 1.78 1.30
N VAL A 395 22.96 1.29 0.58
CA VAL A 395 21.56 1.22 1.03
C VAL A 395 21.40 -0.07 1.84
N TYR A 396 20.99 0.06 3.09
CA TYR A 396 20.78 -1.07 3.99
C TYR A 396 19.37 -1.63 3.82
N ASP A 397 19.23 -2.94 3.98
CA ASP A 397 17.91 -3.58 4.05
C ASP A 397 17.25 -3.21 5.38
N LYS A 398 16.21 -2.40 5.31
CA LYS A 398 15.49 -1.91 6.48
C LYS A 398 14.39 -2.86 6.91
N ILE A 399 14.27 -3.02 8.22
CA ILE A 399 13.08 -3.57 8.85
C ILE A 399 12.34 -2.40 9.51
N TYR A 400 11.07 -2.22 9.20
CA TYR A 400 10.26 -1.24 9.88
C TYR A 400 9.43 -1.91 10.97
N ILE A 401 9.21 -1.17 12.06
CA ILE A 401 8.21 -1.50 13.07
C ILE A 401 7.11 -0.45 12.96
N ALA A 402 5.95 -0.85 12.45
CA ALA A 402 4.76 -0.01 12.39
C ALA A 402 3.94 -0.19 13.67
N THR A 403 3.75 0.88 14.45
CA THR A 403 3.05 0.82 15.74
C THR A 403 2.09 1.98 15.94
N GLN A 404 1.14 1.82 16.86
CA GLN A 404 0.26 2.90 17.29
C GLN A 404 0.99 3.94 18.15
N GLY A 405 0.42 5.15 18.29
CA GLY A 405 0.86 6.13 19.29
C GLY A 405 0.65 5.58 20.71
N CYS A 406 1.60 5.82 21.59
CA CYS A 406 1.58 5.32 22.96
C CYS A 406 0.31 5.74 23.71
N LEU A 407 -0.24 4.80 24.49
CA LEU A 407 -1.17 5.08 25.58
C LEU A 407 -0.34 5.22 26.88
N SER A 408 -0.87 5.91 27.89
CA SER A 408 -0.22 6.01 29.21
C SER A 408 0.13 4.63 29.80
N THR A 409 -0.69 3.63 29.49
CA THR A 409 -0.49 2.23 29.94
C THR A 409 0.51 1.43 29.11
N THR A 410 0.95 1.92 27.93
CA THR A 410 1.81 1.17 27.01
C THR A 410 3.19 1.78 26.78
N ILE A 411 3.52 2.88 27.45
CA ILE A 411 4.84 3.55 27.33
C ILE A 411 5.98 2.59 27.69
N TYR A 412 5.81 1.79 28.73
CA TYR A 412 6.82 0.81 29.14
C TYR A 412 7.05 -0.26 28.06
N GLN A 413 5.98 -0.83 27.50
CA GLN A 413 6.06 -1.83 26.41
C GLN A 413 6.71 -1.23 25.18
N PHE A 414 6.43 0.04 24.88
CA PHE A 414 7.05 0.74 23.76
C PHE A 414 8.58 0.81 23.94
N TRP A 415 9.08 1.25 25.09
CA TRP A 415 10.52 1.29 25.36
C TRP A 415 11.14 -0.10 25.46
N SER A 416 10.38 -1.11 25.90
CA SER A 416 10.83 -2.51 25.87
C SER A 416 11.04 -2.99 24.43
N MET A 417 10.11 -2.68 23.52
CA MET A 417 10.25 -2.97 22.11
C MET A 417 11.44 -2.23 21.48
N ILE A 418 11.56 -0.91 21.73
CA ILE A 418 12.68 -0.10 21.20
C ILE A 418 14.04 -0.66 21.63
N TRP A 419 14.15 -1.09 22.89
CA TRP A 419 15.38 -1.70 23.39
C TRP A 419 15.61 -3.11 22.82
N GLN A 420 14.61 -3.97 22.84
CA GLN A 420 14.68 -5.35 22.34
C GLN A 420 15.12 -5.41 20.87
N GLU A 421 14.51 -4.58 20.02
CA GLU A 421 14.74 -4.56 18.59
C GLU A 421 15.93 -3.69 18.17
N ASP A 422 16.70 -3.20 19.12
CA ASP A 422 17.84 -2.28 18.91
C ASP A 422 17.52 -1.10 18.00
N VAL A 423 16.30 -0.56 18.13
CA VAL A 423 15.83 0.58 17.34
C VAL A 423 16.65 1.81 17.67
N ARG A 424 17.27 2.42 16.64
CA ARG A 424 18.06 3.64 16.78
C ARG A 424 17.36 4.88 16.21
N ILE A 425 16.30 4.68 15.44
CA ILE A 425 15.51 5.75 14.83
C ILE A 425 14.03 5.51 15.09
N ILE A 426 13.37 6.53 15.63
CA ILE A 426 11.91 6.59 15.80
C ILE A 426 11.38 7.74 14.95
N ILE A 427 10.37 7.47 14.12
CA ILE A 427 9.66 8.47 13.33
C ILE A 427 8.23 8.58 13.86
N MET A 428 7.90 9.73 14.43
CA MET A 428 6.56 10.07 14.89
C MET A 428 5.91 11.03 13.89
N THR A 429 4.77 10.64 13.30
CA THR A 429 4.09 11.39 12.23
C THR A 429 2.77 12.02 12.66
N THR A 430 2.58 12.23 13.96
CA THR A 430 1.40 12.85 14.55
C THR A 430 1.81 13.82 15.65
N LYS A 431 0.99 14.82 15.92
CA LYS A 431 1.14 15.63 17.13
C LYS A 431 0.66 14.81 18.34
N GLU A 432 1.04 15.22 19.55
CA GLU A 432 0.52 14.61 20.79
C GLU A 432 -1.01 14.78 20.89
N ILE A 433 -1.49 15.97 20.52
CA ILE A 433 -2.92 16.33 20.54
C ILE A 433 -3.29 16.92 19.17
N GLU A 434 -4.33 16.38 18.57
CA GLU A 434 -4.94 16.92 17.34
C GLU A 434 -6.44 17.09 17.58
N ARG A 435 -6.97 18.30 17.32
CA ARG A 435 -8.40 18.64 17.51
C ARG A 435 -8.92 18.31 18.91
N GLY A 436 -8.12 18.60 19.94
CA GLY A 436 -8.49 18.33 21.32
C GLY A 436 -8.51 16.85 21.71
N LYS A 437 -8.07 15.93 20.81
CA LYS A 437 -7.96 14.50 21.10
C LYS A 437 -6.51 14.09 21.22
N VAL A 438 -6.18 13.35 22.29
CA VAL A 438 -4.86 12.76 22.48
C VAL A 438 -4.64 11.69 21.41
N LYS A 439 -3.62 11.90 20.56
CA LYS A 439 -3.19 11.00 19.49
C LYS A 439 -2.03 10.11 19.89
N CYS A 440 -1.17 10.61 20.77
CA CYS A 440 -0.07 9.87 21.35
C CYS A 440 0.25 10.48 22.72
N GLU A 441 0.34 9.66 23.74
CA GLU A 441 0.90 10.07 25.02
C GLU A 441 2.39 10.33 24.85
N ARG A 442 2.90 11.36 25.53
CA ARG A 442 4.32 11.67 25.53
C ARG A 442 5.08 10.56 26.24
N TYR A 443 6.02 9.98 25.54
CA TYR A 443 6.85 8.87 26.05
C TYR A 443 8.32 9.26 26.21
N TRP A 444 8.66 10.53 26.09
CA TRP A 444 10.02 11.06 26.21
C TRP A 444 10.08 12.24 27.20
N PRO A 445 11.22 12.42 27.92
CA PRO A 445 11.41 13.56 28.82
C PRO A 445 11.63 14.88 28.05
N GLU A 446 11.43 16.00 28.74
CA GLU A 446 11.78 17.31 28.23
C GLU A 446 13.30 17.44 28.02
N LEU A 447 13.70 18.44 27.24
CA LEU A 447 15.12 18.74 26.96
C LEU A 447 15.91 18.84 28.26
N ASN A 448 17.09 18.20 28.30
CA ASN A 448 17.98 18.10 29.47
C ASN A 448 17.36 17.44 30.72
N LYS A 449 16.22 16.75 30.56
CA LYS A 449 15.60 15.97 31.64
C LYS A 449 15.83 14.48 31.44
N THR A 450 15.72 13.76 32.55
CA THR A 450 15.80 12.29 32.62
C THR A 450 14.50 11.75 33.17
N GLU A 451 13.98 10.72 32.54
CA GLU A 451 12.81 9.98 33.01
C GLU A 451 13.17 8.50 33.19
N VAL A 452 12.69 7.91 34.30
CA VAL A 452 12.87 6.48 34.58
C VAL A 452 11.54 5.77 34.38
N ILE A 453 11.47 4.94 33.32
CA ILE A 453 10.29 4.15 32.98
C ILE A 453 10.59 2.69 33.33
N LYS A 454 10.26 2.29 34.55
CA LYS A 454 10.60 0.99 35.16
C LYS A 454 12.11 0.69 35.08
N LYS A 455 12.54 -0.16 34.14
CA LYS A 455 13.94 -0.53 33.97
C LYS A 455 14.71 0.29 32.95
N TYR A 456 14.04 1.19 32.24
CA TYR A 456 14.67 2.06 31.23
C TYR A 456 14.84 3.47 31.76
N THR A 457 16.05 4.03 31.61
CA THR A 457 16.34 5.43 31.90
C THR A 457 16.56 6.15 30.58
N ILE A 458 15.74 7.15 30.32
CA ILE A 458 15.76 7.93 29.10
C ILE A 458 16.19 9.35 29.44
N HIS A 459 17.24 9.84 28.83
CA HIS A 459 17.71 11.21 28.95
C HIS A 459 17.61 11.91 27.60
N ASN A 460 16.97 13.06 27.54
CA ASN A 460 16.86 13.87 26.33
C ASN A 460 18.06 14.82 26.25
N GLU A 461 19.06 14.45 25.45
CA GLU A 461 20.35 15.17 25.37
C GLU A 461 20.26 16.44 24.50
N SER A 462 19.43 16.44 23.46
CA SER A 462 19.31 17.58 22.57
C SER A 462 18.01 17.58 21.79
N GLU A 463 17.53 18.79 21.45
CA GLU A 463 16.41 19.03 20.53
C GLU A 463 16.83 20.07 19.48
N SER A 464 16.52 19.78 18.21
CA SER A 464 16.66 20.70 17.10
C SER A 464 15.37 20.71 16.29
N SER A 465 14.77 21.88 16.13
CA SER A 465 13.50 22.03 15.43
C SER A 465 13.68 22.75 14.09
N THR A 466 13.11 22.17 13.05
CA THR A 466 12.89 22.81 11.76
C THR A 466 11.42 23.26 11.67
N GLN A 467 11.03 23.82 10.53
CA GLN A 467 9.62 24.15 10.27
C GLN A 467 8.72 22.88 10.23
N ASP A 468 9.27 21.72 9.85
CA ASP A 468 8.52 20.52 9.54
C ASP A 468 8.58 19.46 10.65
N TYR A 469 9.71 19.35 11.34
CA TYR A 469 9.91 18.34 12.38
C TYR A 469 10.87 18.80 13.47
N THR A 470 10.80 18.14 14.60
CA THR A 470 11.77 18.26 15.70
C THR A 470 12.58 16.97 15.79
N LEU A 471 13.90 17.09 15.70
CA LEU A 471 14.84 16.00 15.94
C LEU A 471 15.28 16.04 17.39
N ARG A 472 15.08 14.93 18.11
CA ARG A 472 15.57 14.72 19.48
C ARG A 472 16.61 13.62 19.51
N ARG A 473 17.61 13.78 20.37
CA ARG A 473 18.61 12.75 20.62
C ARG A 473 18.45 12.26 22.08
N PHE A 474 18.09 11.00 22.21
CA PHE A 474 17.95 10.36 23.50
C PHE A 474 19.15 9.47 23.81
N SER A 475 19.58 9.50 25.05
CA SER A 475 20.45 8.50 25.63
C SER A 475 19.61 7.54 26.48
N VAL A 476 19.63 6.27 26.15
CA VAL A 476 18.83 5.24 26.80
C VAL A 476 19.73 4.19 27.42
N THR A 477 19.46 3.85 28.69
CA THR A 477 20.12 2.75 29.40
C THR A 477 19.08 1.85 30.03
N LYS A 478 19.44 0.58 30.26
CA LYS A 478 18.60 -0.41 30.93
C LYS A 478 19.24 -0.84 32.22
N LYS A 479 18.47 -0.90 33.31
CA LYS A 479 18.97 -1.20 34.67
C LYS A 479 19.75 -2.52 34.73
N ASP A 480 19.27 -3.52 33.98
CA ASP A 480 19.88 -4.87 33.98
C ASP A 480 21.13 -4.93 33.07
N GLU A 481 21.37 -3.90 32.27
CA GLU A 481 22.49 -3.78 31.32
C GLU A 481 23.17 -2.39 31.46
N PRO A 482 23.66 -2.02 32.66
CA PRO A 482 24.07 -0.64 32.97
C PRO A 482 25.24 -0.13 32.14
N ASN A 483 26.05 -1.03 31.60
CA ASN A 483 27.21 -0.71 30.76
C ASN A 483 26.85 -0.43 29.31
N ILE A 484 25.59 -0.68 28.89
CA ILE A 484 25.11 -0.44 27.54
C ILE A 484 24.34 0.88 27.51
N LYS A 485 24.86 1.84 26.78
CA LYS A 485 24.20 3.11 26.51
C LYS A 485 23.89 3.18 25.03
N ARG A 486 22.62 3.39 24.68
CA ARG A 486 22.17 3.51 23.30
C ARG A 486 21.72 4.93 22.98
N THR A 487 22.19 5.45 21.85
CA THR A 487 21.70 6.71 21.30
C THR A 487 20.54 6.41 20.37
N ILE A 488 19.40 7.10 20.59
CA ILE A 488 18.19 6.97 19.78
C ILE A 488 17.82 8.35 19.25
N TYR A 489 17.56 8.42 17.94
CA TYR A 489 17.14 9.63 17.26
C TYR A 489 15.62 9.59 17.05
N HIS A 490 14.94 10.61 17.54
CA HIS A 490 13.48 10.74 17.45
C HIS A 490 13.12 11.89 16.51
N PHE A 491 12.62 11.54 15.33
CA PHE A 491 12.12 12.46 14.32
C PHE A 491 10.62 12.67 14.51
N HIS A 492 10.24 13.81 15.07
CA HIS A 492 8.83 14.15 15.32
C HIS A 492 8.32 15.08 14.22
N PHE A 493 7.70 14.51 13.18
CA PHE A 493 7.14 15.24 12.05
C PHE A 493 5.80 15.88 12.42
N THR A 494 5.81 17.21 12.62
CA THR A 494 4.66 17.99 13.07
C THR A 494 3.91 18.69 11.94
N ALA A 495 4.50 18.71 10.72
CA ALA A 495 3.93 19.36 9.54
C ALA A 495 2.80 18.58 8.87
N TRP A 496 2.49 17.36 9.29
CA TRP A 496 1.31 16.65 8.79
C TRP A 496 0.03 17.35 9.27
N PRO A 497 -0.86 17.77 8.35
CA PRO A 497 -2.09 18.45 8.75
C PRO A 497 -3.04 17.50 9.49
N ASP A 498 -3.92 18.07 10.33
CA ASP A 498 -4.93 17.30 11.09
C ASP A 498 -5.94 16.59 10.17
N HIS A 499 -6.03 16.98 8.90
CA HIS A 499 -6.82 16.35 7.84
C HIS A 499 -6.04 16.24 6.54
N GLY A 500 -6.33 15.15 5.79
CA GLY A 500 -5.75 14.93 4.48
C GLY A 500 -4.26 14.59 4.55
N VAL A 501 -3.53 15.12 3.60
CA VAL A 501 -2.10 14.93 3.41
C VAL A 501 -1.38 16.29 3.29
N PRO A 502 -0.06 16.37 3.48
CA PRO A 502 0.68 17.59 3.24
C PRO A 502 0.47 18.11 1.81
N SER A 503 0.39 19.43 1.65
CA SER A 503 0.28 20.07 0.32
C SER A 503 1.58 19.96 -0.48
N GLU A 504 2.71 19.87 0.22
CA GLU A 504 4.07 19.84 -0.35
C GLU A 504 4.73 18.50 -0.02
N PRO A 505 4.91 17.60 -1.00
CA PRO A 505 5.57 16.31 -0.77
C PRO A 505 7.03 16.45 -0.33
N GLY A 506 7.71 17.50 -0.75
CA GLY A 506 9.11 17.81 -0.37
C GLY A 506 9.35 17.80 1.13
N ARG A 507 8.35 18.18 1.94
CA ARG A 507 8.47 18.14 3.40
C ARG A 507 8.68 16.71 3.93
N VAL A 508 7.98 15.73 3.34
CA VAL A 508 8.13 14.31 3.70
C VAL A 508 9.44 13.76 3.13
N LEU A 509 9.81 14.17 1.92
CA LEU A 509 11.09 13.77 1.32
C LEU A 509 12.28 14.25 2.15
N ASN A 510 12.27 15.50 2.62
CA ASN A 510 13.35 16.07 3.43
C ASN A 510 13.58 15.27 4.72
N ILE A 511 12.51 14.98 5.48
CA ILE A 511 12.68 14.18 6.70
C ILE A 511 13.17 12.75 6.39
N LEU A 512 12.70 12.12 5.30
CA LEU A 512 13.17 10.79 4.91
C LEU A 512 14.64 10.81 4.48
N LEU A 513 15.10 11.85 3.81
CA LEU A 513 16.52 12.03 3.48
C LEU A 513 17.37 12.14 4.74
N ASP A 514 16.95 12.97 5.70
CA ASP A 514 17.64 13.13 6.97
C ASP A 514 17.67 11.83 7.79
N VAL A 515 16.55 11.09 7.83
CA VAL A 515 16.46 9.78 8.44
C VAL A 515 17.46 8.80 7.82
N ASN A 516 17.50 8.74 6.48
CA ASN A 516 18.39 7.83 5.77
C ASN A 516 19.87 8.18 5.94
N HIS A 517 20.19 9.47 5.90
CA HIS A 517 21.54 9.94 6.20
C HIS A 517 21.95 9.58 7.64
N ARG A 518 21.07 9.78 8.60
CA ARG A 518 21.32 9.42 9.99
C ARG A 518 21.48 7.90 10.17
N LEU A 519 20.65 7.12 9.50
CA LEU A 519 20.74 5.66 9.52
C LEU A 519 22.09 5.18 8.98
N GLN A 520 22.56 5.75 7.88
CA GLN A 520 23.88 5.45 7.33
C GLN A 520 25.01 5.76 8.34
N GLN A 521 24.95 6.93 9.01
CA GLN A 521 25.93 7.26 10.07
C GLN A 521 25.90 6.25 11.23
N ILE A 522 24.73 5.77 11.61
CA ILE A 522 24.57 4.76 12.67
C ILE A 522 25.17 3.42 12.23
N MET A 523 24.86 2.99 11.02
CA MET A 523 25.30 1.69 10.48
C MET A 523 26.81 1.62 10.19
N THR A 524 27.45 2.77 9.94
CA THR A 524 28.90 2.89 9.73
C THR A 524 29.65 3.34 11.00
N GLY A 525 28.95 3.57 12.09
CA GLY A 525 29.52 4.04 13.35
C GLY A 525 30.30 2.96 14.11
N ALA A 526 30.88 3.36 15.26
CA ALA A 526 31.71 2.46 16.09
C ALA A 526 30.95 1.28 16.74
N GLN A 527 29.63 1.41 16.89
CA GLN A 527 28.76 0.39 17.49
C GLN A 527 27.46 0.27 16.67
N PRO A 528 27.53 -0.26 15.45
CA PRO A 528 26.33 -0.41 14.63
C PRO A 528 25.39 -1.46 15.22
N PRO A 529 24.07 -1.30 15.07
CA PRO A 529 23.11 -2.36 15.34
C PRO A 529 23.30 -3.50 14.33
N SER A 530 22.84 -4.70 14.71
CA SER A 530 22.93 -5.88 13.82
C SER A 530 22.07 -5.73 12.56
N GLN A 531 21.00 -4.97 12.64
CA GLN A 531 20.05 -4.70 11.56
C GLN A 531 19.60 -3.24 11.57
N ALA A 532 19.22 -2.73 10.39
CA ALA A 532 18.67 -1.37 10.23
C ALA A 532 17.17 -1.37 10.58
N VAL A 533 16.84 -1.27 11.88
CA VAL A 533 15.46 -1.25 12.35
C VAL A 533 14.99 0.19 12.59
N VAL A 534 13.88 0.57 11.95
CA VAL A 534 13.26 1.90 12.07
C VAL A 534 11.84 1.77 12.60
N CYS A 535 11.55 2.40 13.73
CA CYS A 535 10.19 2.44 14.29
C CYS A 535 9.42 3.63 13.72
N VAL A 536 8.25 3.39 13.13
CA VAL A 536 7.39 4.44 12.57
C VAL A 536 6.01 4.36 13.21
N HIS A 537 5.53 5.48 13.74
CA HIS A 537 4.19 5.53 14.30
C HIS A 537 3.45 6.84 14.03
N CYS A 538 2.13 6.76 14.06
CA CYS A 538 1.23 7.90 14.11
C CYS A 538 0.26 7.74 15.29
N SER A 539 -1.03 7.94 15.11
CA SER A 539 -2.05 7.64 16.14
C SER A 539 -2.44 6.15 16.10
N ALA A 540 -3.01 5.68 14.98
CA ALA A 540 -3.39 4.27 14.79
C ALA A 540 -2.22 3.37 14.32
N GLY A 541 -1.18 3.97 13.76
CA GLY A 541 -0.03 3.25 13.22
C GLY A 541 -0.29 2.57 11.88
N ILE A 542 -1.17 3.14 11.04
CA ILE A 542 -1.57 2.56 9.75
C ILE A 542 -1.55 3.59 8.60
N GLY A 543 -2.27 4.70 8.66
CA GLY A 543 -2.40 5.62 7.54
C GLY A 543 -1.11 6.38 7.23
N ARG A 544 -0.77 7.42 8.04
CA ARG A 544 0.47 8.21 7.90
C ARG A 544 1.71 7.31 7.99
N THR A 545 1.70 6.35 8.91
CA THR A 545 2.76 5.36 9.09
C THR A 545 3.00 4.56 7.80
N GLY A 546 1.93 4.01 7.20
CA GLY A 546 2.02 3.27 5.94
C GLY A 546 2.52 4.13 4.78
N THR A 547 2.06 5.39 4.70
CA THR A 547 2.48 6.34 3.68
C THR A 547 3.99 6.60 3.74
N PHE A 548 4.53 6.86 4.95
CA PHE A 548 5.97 7.06 5.16
C PHE A 548 6.79 5.83 4.78
N ILE A 549 6.37 4.65 5.25
CA ILE A 549 7.09 3.39 4.99
C ILE A 549 7.12 3.06 3.49
N VAL A 550 5.98 3.19 2.79
CA VAL A 550 5.89 2.88 1.36
C VAL A 550 6.75 3.84 0.53
N ILE A 551 6.72 5.14 0.84
CA ILE A 551 7.59 6.12 0.15
C ILE A 551 9.06 5.73 0.36
N ASP A 552 9.49 5.48 1.60
CA ASP A 552 10.88 5.16 1.91
C ASP A 552 11.36 3.85 1.26
N MET A 553 10.50 2.82 1.24
CA MET A 553 10.81 1.55 0.54
C MET A 553 11.06 1.73 -0.95
N ILE A 554 10.22 2.52 -1.62
CA ILE A 554 10.36 2.74 -3.07
C ILE A 554 11.55 3.67 -3.37
N LEU A 555 11.81 4.67 -2.52
CA LEU A 555 13.01 5.49 -2.63
C LEU A 555 14.28 4.64 -2.49
N ASP A 556 14.30 3.69 -1.56
CA ASP A 556 15.43 2.76 -1.42
C ASP A 556 15.59 1.86 -2.63
N GLN A 557 14.50 1.38 -3.21
CA GLN A 557 14.54 0.60 -4.45
C GLN A 557 15.17 1.42 -5.59
N ILE A 558 14.68 2.65 -5.81
CA ILE A 558 15.22 3.54 -6.86
C ILE A 558 16.71 3.82 -6.61
N ARG A 559 17.13 4.03 -5.36
CA ARG A 559 18.55 4.27 -5.01
C ARG A 559 19.43 3.05 -5.25
N LYS A 560 18.92 1.84 -4.98
CA LYS A 560 19.65 0.58 -5.18
C LYS A 560 19.77 0.21 -6.66
N GLU A 561 18.69 0.33 -7.40
CA GLU A 561 18.56 -0.20 -8.76
C GLU A 561 18.77 0.86 -9.85
N GLY A 562 18.71 2.16 -9.47
CA GLY A 562 18.81 3.29 -10.41
C GLY A 562 17.51 3.61 -11.14
N PHE A 563 17.57 4.60 -12.04
CA PHE A 563 16.39 5.10 -12.77
C PHE A 563 15.88 4.18 -13.88
N ASP A 564 16.60 3.11 -14.19
CA ASP A 564 16.18 2.10 -15.16
C ASP A 564 15.32 0.99 -14.53
N CYS A 565 15.04 1.09 -13.23
CA CYS A 565 14.25 0.08 -12.52
C CYS A 565 12.74 0.23 -12.75
N GLU A 566 12.02 -0.84 -12.44
CA GLU A 566 10.56 -0.87 -12.37
C GLU A 566 10.11 -0.77 -10.93
N ILE A 567 9.19 0.14 -10.63
CA ILE A 567 8.53 0.26 -9.34
C ILE A 567 7.06 -0.13 -9.43
N ASP A 568 6.51 -0.63 -8.33
CA ASP A 568 5.09 -1.01 -8.24
C ASP A 568 4.51 -0.54 -6.91
N ILE A 569 3.98 0.69 -6.91
CA ILE A 569 3.40 1.33 -5.71
C ILE A 569 2.21 0.52 -5.20
N HIS A 570 1.35 0.07 -6.12
CA HIS A 570 0.16 -0.70 -5.78
C HIS A 570 0.54 -2.00 -5.04
N ARG A 571 1.51 -2.76 -5.59
CA ARG A 571 2.00 -3.99 -4.96
C ARG A 571 2.69 -3.72 -3.62
N THR A 572 3.49 -2.65 -3.53
CA THR A 572 4.16 -2.28 -2.28
C THR A 572 3.14 -1.97 -1.18
N VAL A 573 2.08 -1.20 -1.51
CA VAL A 573 0.99 -0.95 -0.56
C VAL A 573 0.29 -2.24 -0.15
N GLN A 574 0.04 -3.14 -1.09
CA GLN A 574 -0.55 -4.44 -0.77
C GLN A 574 0.34 -5.26 0.17
N MET A 575 1.63 -5.35 -0.14
CA MET A 575 2.62 -6.08 0.67
C MET A 575 2.67 -5.57 2.12
N VAL A 576 2.67 -4.26 2.32
CA VAL A 576 2.65 -3.70 3.69
C VAL A 576 1.29 -3.92 4.38
N ARG A 577 0.18 -3.98 3.63
CA ARG A 577 -1.14 -4.34 4.14
C ARG A 577 -1.24 -5.80 4.57
N ASP A 578 -0.56 -6.70 3.88
CA ASP A 578 -0.49 -8.13 4.25
C ASP A 578 0.28 -8.34 5.57
N GLN A 579 1.11 -7.36 5.97
CA GLN A 579 1.88 -7.39 7.22
C GLN A 579 1.23 -6.58 8.35
N ARG A 580 0.48 -5.51 8.04
CA ARG A 580 -0.34 -4.76 8.99
C ARG A 580 -1.55 -4.19 8.27
N SER A 581 -2.73 -4.51 8.76
CA SER A 581 -3.99 -4.11 8.16
C SER A 581 -4.16 -2.59 8.04
N GLY A 582 -4.75 -2.15 6.93
CA GLY A 582 -5.11 -0.75 6.70
C GLY A 582 -3.94 0.20 6.45
N MET A 583 -2.74 -0.31 6.16
CA MET A 583 -1.61 0.53 5.77
C MET A 583 -1.95 1.33 4.51
N VAL A 584 -1.68 2.65 4.51
CA VAL A 584 -2.14 3.61 3.47
C VAL A 584 -3.66 3.62 3.39
N GLN A 585 -4.31 4.37 4.25
CA GLN A 585 -5.71 4.20 4.64
C GLN A 585 -6.73 4.82 3.70
N ASN A 586 -6.33 5.80 2.89
CA ASN A 586 -7.24 6.50 1.98
C ASN A 586 -6.57 6.88 0.65
N GLU A 587 -7.41 7.19 -0.36
CA GLU A 587 -6.95 7.59 -1.70
C GLU A 587 -6.00 8.79 -1.66
N ALA A 588 -6.24 9.77 -0.79
CA ALA A 588 -5.38 10.95 -0.71
C ALA A 588 -3.95 10.58 -0.29
N GLN A 589 -3.78 9.65 0.64
CA GLN A 589 -2.48 9.11 1.04
C GLN A 589 -1.84 8.30 -0.10
N TYR A 590 -2.62 7.50 -0.82
CA TYR A 590 -2.16 6.75 -1.99
C TYR A 590 -1.66 7.67 -3.10
N LYS A 591 -2.45 8.68 -3.47
CA LYS A 591 -2.06 9.72 -4.42
C LYS A 591 -0.83 10.48 -3.96
N PHE A 592 -0.72 10.78 -2.66
CA PHE A 592 0.42 11.49 -2.10
C PHE A 592 1.74 10.73 -2.26
N ILE A 593 1.73 9.38 -2.19
CA ILE A 593 2.91 8.55 -2.48
C ILE A 593 3.40 8.81 -3.90
N TYR A 594 2.50 8.82 -4.90
CA TYR A 594 2.87 9.11 -6.29
C TYR A 594 3.45 10.51 -6.44
N MET A 595 2.86 11.52 -5.77
CA MET A 595 3.33 12.89 -5.87
C MET A 595 4.71 13.06 -5.24
N ALA A 596 4.97 12.40 -4.10
CA ALA A 596 6.28 12.43 -3.44
C ALA A 596 7.37 11.75 -4.31
N LEU A 597 7.06 10.60 -4.88
CA LEU A 597 7.99 9.91 -5.78
C LEU A 597 8.23 10.70 -7.07
N LEU A 598 7.22 11.36 -7.62
CA LEU A 598 7.36 12.21 -8.80
C LEU A 598 8.33 13.35 -8.52
N GLU A 599 8.13 14.07 -7.41
CA GLU A 599 9.01 15.18 -7.00
C GLU A 599 10.45 14.70 -6.79
N TYR A 600 10.65 13.56 -6.15
CA TYR A 600 11.99 12.97 -5.97
C TYR A 600 12.65 12.61 -7.31
N ILE A 601 11.93 11.90 -8.20
CA ILE A 601 12.45 11.46 -9.50
C ILE A 601 12.81 12.65 -10.39
N GLU A 602 11.98 13.69 -10.41
CA GLU A 602 12.23 14.91 -11.19
C GLU A 602 13.43 15.68 -10.65
N THR A 603 13.54 15.80 -9.33
CA THR A 603 14.67 16.47 -8.68
C THR A 603 15.99 15.75 -8.96
N GLU A 604 16.03 14.43 -8.83
CA GLU A 604 17.25 13.66 -9.08
C GLU A 604 17.66 13.66 -10.55
N LYS A 605 16.70 13.56 -11.49
CA LYS A 605 16.98 13.67 -12.93
C LYS A 605 17.61 15.02 -13.30
N GLN A 606 17.19 16.10 -12.65
CA GLN A 606 17.77 17.42 -12.84
C GLN A 606 19.21 17.50 -12.29
N ARG A 607 19.47 16.88 -11.14
CA ARG A 607 20.82 16.81 -10.55
C ARG A 607 21.79 16.04 -11.43
N GLU A 608 21.32 15.01 -12.13
CA GLU A 608 22.13 14.24 -13.07
C GLU A 608 22.25 14.88 -14.47
N GLY A 609 21.62 16.05 -14.70
CA GLY A 609 21.61 16.74 -16.00
C GLY A 609 20.76 16.03 -17.07
N LEU A 610 19.90 15.09 -16.66
CA LEU A 610 19.02 14.29 -17.54
C LEU A 610 17.63 14.94 -17.72
N GLY A 611 17.35 16.06 -17.05
CA GLY A 611 16.09 16.77 -17.09
C GLY A 611 16.13 18.04 -17.93
N PRO A 612 14.96 18.61 -18.28
CA PRO A 612 14.89 19.91 -18.91
C PRO A 612 15.47 20.98 -17.97
N THR A 613 16.26 21.91 -18.51
CA THR A 613 16.81 23.05 -17.78
C THR A 613 15.68 23.88 -17.18
N ILE A 614 15.61 23.97 -15.87
CA ILE A 614 14.62 24.80 -15.17
C ILE A 614 15.16 26.23 -15.06
N SER A 615 14.24 27.21 -15.23
CA SER A 615 14.55 28.61 -14.99
C SER A 615 15.10 28.82 -13.58
N PRO A 616 16.14 29.67 -13.39
CA PRO A 616 16.70 29.99 -12.08
C PRO A 616 15.70 30.53 -11.05
N ASP A 617 14.55 31.02 -11.52
CA ASP A 617 13.49 31.60 -10.69
C ASP A 617 12.43 30.55 -10.24
N SER A 618 12.58 29.26 -10.61
CA SER A 618 11.63 28.26 -10.19
C SER A 618 11.94 27.75 -8.77
N PRO A 619 10.92 27.44 -7.96
CA PRO A 619 11.11 26.84 -6.63
C PRO A 619 11.90 25.54 -6.64
N GLN A 620 11.82 24.77 -7.73
CA GLN A 620 12.59 23.55 -7.96
C GLN A 620 14.08 23.84 -8.13
N TYR A 621 14.44 24.97 -8.76
CA TYR A 621 15.84 25.41 -8.88
C TYR A 621 16.44 25.79 -7.53
N ILE A 622 15.66 26.41 -6.65
CA ILE A 622 16.07 26.75 -5.29
C ILE A 622 16.35 25.49 -4.48
N PHE A 623 15.49 24.46 -4.60
CA PHE A 623 15.69 23.15 -3.97
C PHE A 623 16.98 22.46 -4.48
N ILE A 624 17.22 22.46 -5.79
CA ILE A 624 18.41 21.89 -6.42
C ILE A 624 19.68 22.68 -6.02
N SER A 625 19.61 24.00 -6.00
CA SER A 625 20.72 24.88 -5.60
C SER A 625 21.08 24.69 -4.12
N LEU A 626 20.10 24.51 -3.26
CA LEU A 626 20.29 24.19 -1.86
C LEU A 626 20.94 22.80 -1.68
N CYS A 627 20.58 21.81 -2.49
CA CYS A 627 21.20 20.49 -2.49
C CYS A 627 22.65 20.47 -3.03
N ASN A 628 23.03 21.41 -3.89
CA ASN A 628 24.37 21.49 -4.50
C ASN A 628 25.40 22.29 -3.69
N ASN A 629 24.99 23.11 -2.72
CA ASN A 629 25.87 24.05 -2.00
C ASN A 629 26.42 23.53 -0.67
N THR A 630 26.47 22.22 -0.43
CA THR A 630 26.99 21.65 0.82
C THR A 630 28.40 21.11 0.69
N ASN A 631 29.35 22.00 0.56
CA ASN A 631 30.73 21.89 1.08
C ASN A 631 30.89 22.88 2.23
N ILE A 632 30.13 22.80 3.29
CA ILE A 632 30.36 23.56 4.52
C ILE A 632 30.62 22.53 5.64
N ASP A 633 31.88 22.53 6.05
CA ASP A 633 32.45 21.81 7.17
C ASP A 633 31.71 22.15 8.48
N VAL A 634 30.97 21.24 9.03
CA VAL A 634 30.18 21.38 10.26
C VAL A 634 31.05 21.35 11.53
N SER A 635 32.37 21.32 11.38
CA SER A 635 33.32 21.31 12.50
C SER A 635 33.64 22.71 13.10
N ALA A 636 33.14 23.82 12.54
CA ALA A 636 33.61 25.16 12.87
C ALA A 636 32.66 26.08 13.67
N SER A 637 31.49 25.64 14.11
CA SER A 637 30.52 26.51 14.83
C SER A 637 30.22 26.15 16.30
N TYR A 638 31.09 25.44 16.95
CA TYR A 638 31.09 25.35 18.42
C TYR A 638 32.33 26.10 18.98
N ARG A 639 32.32 27.42 18.96
CA ARG A 639 33.13 28.24 19.87
C ARG A 639 32.18 29.14 20.65
N ASP A 640 32.22 28.89 21.93
CA ASP A 640 31.82 29.67 23.08
C ASP A 640 31.41 31.13 22.82
N THR A 641 30.20 31.45 23.32
CA THR A 641 30.00 32.75 23.98
C THR A 641 29.41 32.45 25.35
N SER A 642 30.27 32.72 26.33
CA SER A 642 30.02 32.84 27.76
C SER A 642 28.85 33.73 28.11
#